data_bc877ea9cb38e2d97510a601b50bb9ec
#
_entry.id   bc877ea9cb38e2d97510a601b50bb9ec
#
_cell.length_a   1.000
_cell.length_b   1.000
_cell.length_c   1.000
_cell.angle_alpha   90.00
_cell.angle_beta   90.00
_cell.angle_gamma   90.00
#
_symmetry.space_group_name_H-M   'P 1'
#
loop_
_entity.id
_entity.type
_entity.pdbx_description
1 polymer ?
#
loop_
_entity_poly.entity_id
_entity_poly.type
_entity_poly.pdbx_seq_one_letter_code
_entity_poly.pdbx_strand_id
1 'polypeptide(L)'
;MIRRLFIGIVASLACLTSWAQELELDSIQATDMMVELKELVVKGGLPNTRLKGNAMITRVEGTPLAQSGTLGEMLVKVPGMTGTEDSPEVLGKGAPLIYINGRLLRDDSELKRLRSEDIRDVEVINNPGAQYDATVRAVVRIRTKRQQGEGLSLDLTATTEQDLRYGFNRPSGKLGLNYRTGGVDVFGSVYYFHQDYRQYSWLEETTNTTKLFHQEGPYTMTWKNNLLTYTAGVNWQINDNHSVGVRADLTQFLGGTNMVIFDEDVFENNIRIDHLYSEQTSKETKPLGILTNAYYNGTAGKLGIDFNFDFLSTEINTARENVENSLVNDDFVLSGSGTESRLYATKLVLSYPVWKGMLEAGTEMTFARRHNTYWIDKPTIADTDADIKEDNIATFVEYGTDFGQWGKASVGLRYEHTLFDYKDDMNSDYLHRSMHEFFPTAAYSVRLGNVQTALSYSLKTNRPSFFAMNDAVTYISRYSMQSGNSQLLNERLHDLTLSASWQWLTLTASYGRCKHVITQWSFVSDDDAALIKHINLDRPVNTLGAYIAFTPRVGIWSLNATAGVEKQDLYLDLEDPHVQGGMRRAYFDKPVYTLNAFNTFSLKHDWRFDINFMLRSHGHQLNFYDDYDNMRLNLIVQKTFLKDKALTLRAAVLDALQRNHMNEYGDMGYYKIQQNNRYSTHKFQFTVIYRLNATRSKYKGTGAGKDAQQRMKN
;
A
#
# COMPACT_ATOMS: atom_id res chain seq x y z
N MET A 1 2.44 22.41 24.91
CA MET A 1 1.59 21.31 25.42
C MET A 1 2.19 19.94 25.12
N ILE A 2 2.73 19.69 23.93
CA ILE A 2 3.36 18.44 23.49
C ILE A 2 4.58 18.05 24.35
N ARG A 3 5.42 18.99 24.76
CA ARG A 3 6.58 18.74 25.65
C ARG A 3 6.21 18.16 27.04
N ARG A 4 5.01 18.46 27.55
CA ARG A 4 4.51 17.89 28.83
C ARG A 4 3.88 16.51 28.67
N LEU A 5 3.37 16.18 27.48
CA LEU A 5 2.85 14.84 27.18
C LEU A 5 3.98 13.82 27.01
N PHE A 6 5.09 14.23 26.37
CA PHE A 6 6.26 13.40 26.18
C PHE A 6 6.95 13.04 27.52
N ILE A 7 7.00 14.02 28.45
CA ILE A 7 7.57 13.78 29.79
C ILE A 7 6.66 12.87 30.61
N GLY A 8 5.32 12.95 30.45
CA GLY A 8 4.37 12.07 31.12
C GLY A 8 4.47 10.61 30.65
N ILE A 9 4.71 10.38 29.36
CA ILE A 9 4.87 9.02 28.79
C ILE A 9 6.21 8.42 29.20
N VAL A 10 7.28 9.20 29.22
CA VAL A 10 8.61 8.75 29.66
C VAL A 10 8.64 8.51 31.19
N ALA A 11 7.94 9.32 31.99
CA ALA A 11 7.84 9.13 33.43
C ALA A 11 7.01 7.89 33.79
N SER A 12 5.94 7.59 33.05
CA SER A 12 5.16 6.34 33.21
C SER A 12 5.95 5.10 32.83
N LEU A 13 6.87 5.19 31.88
CA LEU A 13 7.78 4.09 31.51
C LEU A 13 8.86 3.84 32.60
N ALA A 14 9.34 4.89 33.27
CA ALA A 14 10.32 4.77 34.35
C ALA A 14 9.75 4.11 35.63
N CYS A 15 8.45 4.28 35.90
CA CYS A 15 7.78 3.64 37.05
C CYS A 15 7.52 2.14 36.84
N LEU A 16 7.51 1.63 35.59
CA LEU A 16 7.28 0.22 35.29
C LEU A 16 8.56 -0.65 35.38
N THR A 17 9.75 -0.04 35.42
CA THR A 17 11.03 -0.78 35.53
C THR A 17 11.39 -1.20 36.94
N SER A 18 10.75 -0.67 37.97
CA SER A 18 11.04 -0.98 39.39
C SER A 18 10.32 -2.21 39.94
N TRP A 19 9.47 -2.88 39.15
CA TRP A 19 8.69 -4.06 39.60
C TRP A 19 9.04 -5.36 38.86
N ALA A 20 10.15 -5.39 38.13
CA ALA A 20 10.61 -6.57 37.38
C ALA A 20 11.82 -7.28 37.95
N GLN A 21 12.13 -7.11 39.27
CA GLN A 21 13.11 -7.92 39.96
C GLN A 21 12.43 -8.96 40.87
N GLU A 22 12.93 -10.19 40.74
CA GLU A 22 12.61 -11.44 41.47
C GLU A 22 11.47 -12.30 40.89
N LEU A 23 11.89 -13.23 40.03
CA LEU A 23 11.43 -14.63 40.04
C LEU A 23 12.49 -15.49 39.34
N GLU A 24 13.33 -16.12 40.14
CA GLU A 24 14.22 -17.23 39.71
C GLU A 24 13.36 -18.43 39.27
N LEU A 25 13.70 -19.02 38.12
CA LEU A 25 13.13 -20.29 37.68
C LEU A 25 14.15 -21.40 37.84
N ASP A 26 13.86 -22.26 38.79
CA ASP A 26 14.51 -23.55 38.94
C ASP A 26 14.17 -24.52 37.78
N SER A 27 15.18 -25.24 37.38
CA SER A 27 15.14 -26.28 36.34
C SER A 27 14.46 -27.54 36.86
N ILE A 28 13.42 -28.03 36.16
CA ILE A 28 12.89 -29.39 36.39
C ILE A 28 12.91 -30.16 35.07
N GLN A 29 13.51 -31.35 35.18
CA GLN A 29 13.68 -32.37 34.13
C GLN A 29 12.35 -32.96 33.67
N ALA A 30 12.28 -33.35 32.38
CA ALA A 30 11.20 -34.08 31.79
C ALA A 30 11.12 -35.53 32.27
N THR A 31 9.95 -35.95 32.70
CA THR A 31 9.54 -37.36 32.75
C THR A 31 8.09 -37.51 32.32
N ASP A 32 7.84 -38.49 31.42
CA ASP A 32 6.55 -38.90 30.89
C ASP A 32 5.52 -39.18 31.97
N MET A 33 4.31 -38.65 31.78
CA MET A 33 3.03 -39.34 32.14
C MET A 33 1.84 -38.71 31.41
N MET A 34 1.09 -39.54 30.69
CA MET A 34 -0.25 -39.24 30.19
C MET A 34 -1.18 -38.87 31.35
N VAL A 35 -1.76 -37.67 31.31
CA VAL A 35 -2.91 -37.32 32.14
C VAL A 35 -3.94 -36.61 31.25
N GLU A 36 -5.20 -37.07 31.35
CA GLU A 36 -6.38 -36.46 30.72
C GLU A 36 -6.42 -34.96 30.93
N LEU A 37 -6.51 -34.19 29.83
CA LEU A 37 -6.57 -32.74 29.82
C LEU A 37 -7.94 -32.24 30.23
N LYS A 38 -8.12 -31.90 31.49
CA LYS A 38 -9.08 -30.88 31.93
C LYS A 38 -8.67 -29.54 31.37
N GLU A 39 -9.66 -28.79 30.90
CA GLU A 39 -9.65 -27.44 30.34
C GLU A 39 -8.37 -26.62 30.64
N LEU A 40 -7.47 -26.53 29.65
CA LEU A 40 -6.28 -25.72 29.75
C LEU A 40 -6.65 -24.26 29.51
N VAL A 41 -6.77 -23.48 30.56
CA VAL A 41 -6.78 -22.01 30.47
C VAL A 41 -5.41 -21.60 29.92
N VAL A 42 -5.33 -21.40 28.62
CA VAL A 42 -4.11 -20.88 27.97
C VAL A 42 -3.87 -19.47 28.50
N LYS A 43 -2.96 -19.32 29.46
CA LYS A 43 -2.35 -18.01 29.76
C LYS A 43 -1.65 -17.55 28.50
N GLY A 44 -2.32 -16.71 27.72
CA GLY A 44 -1.77 -16.18 26.46
C GLY A 44 -0.43 -15.51 26.73
N GLY A 45 0.64 -16.08 26.19
CA GLY A 45 1.98 -15.48 26.24
C GLY A 45 2.04 -14.19 25.42
N LEU A 46 3.08 -13.39 25.67
CA LEU A 46 3.42 -12.23 24.83
C LEU A 46 3.59 -12.67 23.38
N PRO A 47 3.28 -11.79 22.40
CA PRO A 47 3.59 -12.06 21.00
C PRO A 47 5.07 -12.42 20.88
N ASN A 48 5.36 -13.65 20.55
CA ASN A 48 6.74 -14.09 20.40
C ASN A 48 7.19 -13.75 18.98
N THR A 49 7.86 -12.61 18.84
CA THR A 49 8.46 -12.19 17.57
C THR A 49 9.90 -12.69 17.52
N ARG A 50 10.25 -13.38 16.43
CA ARG A 50 11.59 -13.89 16.18
C ARG A 50 12.04 -13.55 14.76
N LEU A 51 13.32 -13.28 14.61
CA LEU A 51 13.93 -13.12 13.28
C LEU A 51 14.34 -14.50 12.72
N LYS A 52 14.10 -14.70 11.42
CA LYS A 52 14.55 -15.86 10.67
C LYS A 52 15.03 -15.40 9.29
N GLY A 53 16.33 -15.28 9.08
CA GLY A 53 16.87 -14.57 7.93
C GLY A 53 16.48 -13.10 8.01
N ASN A 54 16.10 -12.49 6.90
CA ASN A 54 15.55 -11.11 6.83
C ASN A 54 14.07 -11.02 7.22
N ALA A 55 13.47 -12.10 7.70
CA ALA A 55 12.06 -12.17 8.06
C ALA A 55 11.85 -12.05 9.57
N MET A 56 10.88 -11.24 9.95
CA MET A 56 10.36 -11.11 11.30
C MET A 56 9.09 -11.94 11.43
N ILE A 57 9.13 -13.04 12.18
CA ILE A 57 8.01 -13.95 12.39
C ILE A 57 7.35 -13.63 13.72
N THR A 58 6.10 -13.19 13.68
CA THR A 58 5.27 -12.94 14.86
C THR A 58 4.21 -14.02 15.00
N ARG A 59 4.22 -14.74 16.12
CA ARG A 59 3.17 -15.70 16.45
C ARG A 59 1.88 -14.97 16.82
N VAL A 60 0.78 -15.32 16.19
CA VAL A 60 -0.55 -14.78 16.44
C VAL A 60 -1.36 -15.72 17.32
N GLU A 61 -1.31 -17.02 17.03
CA GLU A 61 -2.04 -18.04 17.79
C GLU A 61 -1.66 -18.04 19.27
N GLY A 62 -2.68 -18.06 20.14
CA GLY A 62 -2.49 -18.01 21.59
C GLY A 62 -2.03 -16.67 22.14
N THR A 63 -2.00 -15.61 21.33
CA THR A 63 -1.63 -14.24 21.73
C THR A 63 -2.81 -13.28 21.59
N PRO A 64 -2.75 -12.06 22.15
CA PRO A 64 -3.78 -11.04 21.96
C PRO A 64 -4.04 -10.66 20.51
N LEU A 65 -3.02 -10.80 19.63
CA LEU A 65 -3.19 -10.58 18.20
C LEU A 65 -4.28 -11.46 17.60
N ALA A 66 -4.47 -12.68 18.11
CA ALA A 66 -5.57 -13.56 17.69
C ALA A 66 -6.97 -13.01 18.01
N GLN A 67 -7.07 -11.99 18.84
CA GLN A 67 -8.34 -11.34 19.20
C GLN A 67 -8.46 -9.95 18.54
N SER A 68 -7.59 -9.60 17.61
CA SER A 68 -7.56 -8.28 16.98
C SER A 68 -8.71 -8.00 16.01
N GLY A 69 -9.56 -8.96 15.71
CA GLY A 69 -10.70 -8.81 14.80
C GLY A 69 -10.38 -9.29 13.41
N THR A 70 -10.36 -8.41 12.43
CA THR A 70 -10.03 -8.75 11.03
C THR A 70 -8.52 -8.94 10.82
N LEU A 71 -8.15 -9.49 9.67
CA LEU A 71 -6.74 -9.60 9.28
C LEU A 71 -6.08 -8.22 9.18
N GLY A 72 -6.73 -7.24 8.56
CA GLY A 72 -6.19 -5.88 8.43
C GLY A 72 -5.97 -5.22 9.80
N GLU A 73 -6.94 -5.30 10.71
CA GLU A 73 -6.81 -4.80 12.08
C GLU A 73 -5.69 -5.50 12.86
N MET A 74 -5.43 -6.76 12.58
CA MET A 74 -4.36 -7.50 13.21
C MET A 74 -3.00 -7.13 12.60
N LEU A 75 -2.91 -7.00 11.27
CA LEU A 75 -1.65 -6.70 10.57
C LEU A 75 -1.03 -5.39 11.06
N VAL A 76 -1.81 -4.30 11.19
CA VAL A 76 -1.28 -3.02 11.68
C VAL A 76 -0.79 -3.07 13.14
N LYS A 77 -1.13 -4.15 13.87
CA LYS A 77 -0.67 -4.40 15.23
C LYS A 77 0.54 -5.37 15.29
N VAL A 78 0.99 -5.90 14.15
CA VAL A 78 2.18 -6.73 14.07
C VAL A 78 3.44 -5.84 14.15
N PRO A 79 4.47 -6.20 14.93
CA PRO A 79 5.72 -5.45 14.97
C PRO A 79 6.30 -5.24 13.57
N GLY A 80 6.73 -4.01 13.28
CA GLY A 80 7.25 -3.62 11.95
C GLY A 80 6.19 -3.24 10.92
N MET A 81 4.91 -3.33 11.28
CA MET A 81 3.80 -2.88 10.43
C MET A 81 3.27 -1.51 10.87
N THR A 82 2.65 -0.81 9.94
CA THR A 82 2.00 0.51 10.08
C THR A 82 0.85 0.62 9.08
N GLY A 83 0.39 1.83 8.80
CA GLY A 83 -0.70 2.09 7.85
C GLY A 83 -2.08 1.97 8.48
N THR A 84 -3.07 1.59 7.70
CA THR A 84 -4.45 1.43 8.13
C THR A 84 -4.91 -0.03 7.98
N GLU A 85 -6.04 -0.36 8.58
CA GLU A 85 -6.64 -1.71 8.46
C GLU A 85 -6.98 -2.08 7.00
N ASP A 86 -7.24 -1.09 6.16
CA ASP A 86 -7.53 -1.26 4.73
C ASP A 86 -6.28 -1.23 3.86
N SER A 87 -5.22 -0.58 4.34
CA SER A 87 -3.94 -0.44 3.64
C SER A 87 -2.79 -0.61 4.64
N PRO A 88 -2.49 -1.86 5.04
CA PRO A 88 -1.37 -2.14 5.93
C PRO A 88 -0.04 -1.93 5.20
N GLU A 89 0.91 -1.31 5.88
CA GLU A 89 2.23 -0.99 5.36
C GLU A 89 3.32 -1.60 6.24
N VAL A 90 4.51 -1.77 5.68
CA VAL A 90 5.73 -2.08 6.43
C VAL A 90 6.52 -0.81 6.66
N LEU A 91 6.93 -0.57 7.89
CA LEU A 91 7.65 0.64 8.33
C LEU A 91 8.85 0.95 7.43
N GLY A 92 8.88 2.15 6.84
CA GLY A 92 9.91 2.62 5.93
C GLY A 92 9.97 1.91 4.57
N LYS A 93 9.01 1.01 4.26
CA LYS A 93 8.97 0.24 3.01
C LYS A 93 7.70 0.49 2.18
N GLY A 94 6.63 0.98 2.80
CA GLY A 94 5.32 1.17 2.19
C GLY A 94 4.50 -0.12 2.09
N ALA A 95 3.61 -0.20 1.11
CA ALA A 95 2.69 -1.31 0.91
C ALA A 95 3.43 -2.62 0.55
N PRO A 96 3.24 -3.72 1.31
CA PRO A 96 3.87 -4.99 1.02
C PRO A 96 3.05 -5.83 0.03
N LEU A 97 3.69 -6.81 -0.61
CA LEU A 97 2.94 -7.95 -1.16
C LEU A 97 2.50 -8.87 -0.01
N ILE A 98 1.21 -9.15 0.07
CA ILE A 98 0.63 -9.99 1.12
C ILE A 98 0.31 -11.37 0.55
N TYR A 99 0.82 -12.41 1.19
CA TYR A 99 0.54 -13.81 0.87
C TYR A 99 -0.18 -14.50 2.02
N ILE A 100 -1.24 -15.23 1.72
CA ILE A 100 -2.01 -16.03 2.68
C ILE A 100 -1.85 -17.51 2.31
N ASN A 101 -1.16 -18.29 3.14
CA ASN A 101 -0.81 -19.69 2.88
C ASN A 101 -0.11 -19.93 1.52
N GLY A 102 0.76 -18.98 1.13
CA GLY A 102 1.47 -18.99 -0.16
C GLY A 102 0.70 -18.34 -1.31
N ARG A 103 -0.59 -18.10 -1.22
CA ARG A 103 -1.40 -17.42 -2.23
C ARG A 103 -1.30 -15.91 -2.12
N LEU A 104 -1.06 -15.21 -3.22
CA LEU A 104 -1.08 -13.74 -3.27
C LEU A 104 -2.48 -13.19 -2.94
N LEU A 105 -2.53 -12.21 -2.06
CA LEU A 105 -3.73 -11.39 -1.81
C LEU A 105 -4.00 -10.53 -3.05
N ARG A 106 -5.16 -10.70 -3.68
CA ARG A 106 -5.56 -9.96 -4.89
C ARG A 106 -6.69 -8.97 -4.63
N ASP A 107 -7.41 -9.19 -3.56
CA ASP A 107 -8.61 -8.47 -3.18
C ASP A 107 -8.47 -8.01 -1.72
N ASP A 108 -8.32 -6.71 -1.51
CA ASP A 108 -8.13 -6.10 -0.21
C ASP A 108 -9.33 -6.33 0.72
N SER A 109 -10.51 -6.68 0.17
CA SER A 109 -11.65 -7.10 0.99
C SER A 109 -11.37 -8.36 1.82
N GLU A 110 -10.35 -9.17 1.44
CA GLU A 110 -9.91 -10.29 2.26
C GLU A 110 -9.27 -9.85 3.57
N LEU A 111 -8.69 -8.65 3.64
CA LEU A 111 -8.19 -8.06 4.88
C LEU A 111 -9.31 -7.87 5.91
N LYS A 112 -10.50 -7.53 5.44
CA LYS A 112 -11.71 -7.38 6.27
C LYS A 112 -12.37 -8.71 6.60
N ARG A 113 -12.22 -9.70 5.74
CA ARG A 113 -12.91 -11.00 5.84
C ARG A 113 -12.17 -12.00 6.73
N LEU A 114 -10.86 -12.10 6.61
CA LEU A 114 -10.06 -13.06 7.36
C LEU A 114 -9.95 -12.60 8.81
N ARG A 115 -10.24 -13.51 9.76
CA ARG A 115 -10.19 -13.18 11.20
C ARG A 115 -8.81 -13.46 11.77
N SER A 116 -8.38 -12.61 12.68
CA SER A 116 -7.11 -12.77 13.40
C SER A 116 -7.03 -14.08 14.19
N GLU A 117 -8.16 -14.58 14.71
CA GLU A 117 -8.22 -15.86 15.43
C GLU A 117 -7.87 -17.08 14.57
N ASP A 118 -8.00 -16.96 13.24
CA ASP A 118 -7.66 -18.00 12.27
C ASP A 118 -6.19 -17.97 11.85
N ILE A 119 -5.43 -16.98 12.30
CA ILE A 119 -4.02 -16.82 11.94
C ILE A 119 -3.15 -17.56 12.94
N ARG A 120 -2.18 -18.30 12.43
CA ARG A 120 -1.16 -18.97 13.22
C ARG A 120 0.04 -18.05 13.47
N ASP A 121 0.59 -17.49 12.40
CA ASP A 121 1.74 -16.59 12.44
C ASP A 121 1.76 -15.65 11.22
N VAL A 122 2.46 -14.52 11.39
CA VAL A 122 2.73 -13.53 10.35
C VAL A 122 4.23 -13.37 10.20
N GLU A 123 4.72 -13.43 8.98
CA GLU A 123 6.11 -13.25 8.61
C GLU A 123 6.24 -11.95 7.81
N VAL A 124 6.92 -10.96 8.36
CA VAL A 124 7.22 -9.68 7.70
C VAL A 124 8.66 -9.75 7.17
N ILE A 125 8.84 -9.62 5.86
CA ILE A 125 10.13 -9.72 5.18
C ILE A 125 10.50 -8.33 4.64
N ASN A 126 11.53 -7.74 5.22
CA ASN A 126 12.15 -6.54 4.69
C ASN A 126 13.19 -6.92 3.62
N ASN A 127 13.24 -6.18 2.52
CA ASN A 127 14.15 -6.44 1.42
C ASN A 127 14.05 -7.91 0.92
N PRO A 128 12.88 -8.31 0.37
CA PRO A 128 12.66 -9.68 -0.10
C PRO A 128 13.63 -10.04 -1.22
N GLY A 129 13.89 -11.35 -1.34
CA GLY A 129 14.89 -11.92 -2.24
C GLY A 129 14.57 -11.77 -3.72
N ALA A 130 15.46 -12.33 -4.56
CA ALA A 130 15.46 -12.16 -6.01
C ALA A 130 14.26 -12.79 -6.74
N GLN A 131 13.54 -13.72 -6.12
CA GLN A 131 12.31 -14.32 -6.66
C GLN A 131 11.14 -13.33 -6.79
N TYR A 132 11.20 -12.21 -6.05
CA TYR A 132 10.19 -11.16 -6.14
C TYR A 132 10.59 -10.12 -7.16
N ASP A 133 9.58 -9.45 -7.76
CA ASP A 133 9.82 -8.34 -8.67
C ASP A 133 10.73 -7.28 -8.04
N ALA A 134 11.54 -6.63 -8.85
CA ALA A 134 12.50 -5.64 -8.36
C ALA A 134 11.85 -4.41 -7.70
N THR A 135 10.55 -4.16 -7.92
CA THR A 135 9.79 -3.10 -7.25
C THR A 135 9.35 -3.45 -5.83
N VAL A 136 9.37 -4.75 -5.47
CA VAL A 136 8.84 -5.23 -4.18
C VAL A 136 9.83 -4.93 -3.05
N ARG A 137 9.49 -4.01 -2.15
CA ARG A 137 10.31 -3.59 -1.01
C ARG A 137 10.04 -4.37 0.27
N ALA A 138 8.83 -4.95 0.39
CA ALA A 138 8.43 -5.76 1.53
C ALA A 138 7.45 -6.86 1.14
N VAL A 139 7.47 -7.96 1.88
CA VAL A 139 6.53 -9.08 1.74
C VAL A 139 5.98 -9.46 3.10
N VAL A 140 4.68 -9.70 3.19
CA VAL A 140 4.02 -10.23 4.38
C VAL A 140 3.44 -11.60 4.05
N ARG A 141 3.92 -12.64 4.71
CA ARG A 141 3.41 -14.00 4.58
C ARG A 141 2.58 -14.37 5.81
N ILE A 142 1.35 -14.74 5.59
CA ILE A 142 0.39 -15.10 6.62
C ILE A 142 0.14 -16.58 6.55
N ARG A 143 0.31 -17.27 7.67
CA ARG A 143 -0.06 -18.67 7.82
C ARG A 143 -1.28 -18.79 8.70
N THR A 144 -2.32 -19.40 8.17
CA THR A 144 -3.55 -19.70 8.94
C THR A 144 -3.42 -21.00 9.70
N LYS A 145 -4.25 -21.17 10.72
CA LYS A 145 -4.45 -22.48 11.36
C LYS A 145 -5.00 -23.46 10.33
N ARG A 146 -4.65 -24.75 10.44
CA ARG A 146 -5.25 -25.79 9.62
C ARG A 146 -6.75 -25.84 9.92
N GLN A 147 -7.56 -25.50 8.95
CA GLN A 147 -8.99 -25.75 9.04
C GLN A 147 -9.27 -27.13 8.41
N GLN A 148 -9.83 -28.00 9.23
CA GLN A 148 -10.32 -29.29 8.79
C GLN A 148 -11.81 -29.12 8.49
N GLY A 149 -12.27 -29.57 7.34
CA GLY A 149 -13.68 -29.60 6.98
C GLY A 149 -13.87 -29.76 5.48
N GLU A 150 -14.81 -30.59 5.13
CA GLU A 150 -15.41 -30.70 3.80
C GLU A 150 -16.81 -30.09 3.86
N GLY A 151 -17.41 -29.83 2.71
CA GLY A 151 -18.74 -29.29 2.58
C GLY A 151 -18.80 -27.82 2.25
N LEU A 152 -19.96 -27.22 2.48
CA LEU A 152 -20.26 -25.85 2.14
C LEU A 152 -19.90 -24.90 3.29
N SER A 153 -19.26 -23.80 2.97
CA SER A 153 -19.11 -22.64 3.86
C SER A 153 -19.68 -21.37 3.22
N LEU A 154 -20.14 -20.49 4.07
CA LEU A 154 -20.70 -19.19 3.69
C LEU A 154 -20.09 -18.12 4.58
N ASP A 155 -19.63 -17.05 3.95
CA ASP A 155 -19.13 -15.82 4.59
C ASP A 155 -19.97 -14.64 4.13
N LEU A 156 -20.57 -13.91 5.06
CA LEU A 156 -21.28 -12.64 4.81
C LEU A 156 -20.58 -11.53 5.59
N THR A 157 -20.27 -10.43 4.92
CA THR A 157 -19.81 -9.20 5.55
C THR A 157 -20.64 -8.05 5.01
N ALA A 158 -21.22 -7.23 5.89
CA ALA A 158 -21.91 -6.00 5.54
C ALA A 158 -21.35 -4.87 6.40
N THR A 159 -20.95 -3.77 5.75
CA THR A 159 -20.41 -2.58 6.42
C THR A 159 -21.13 -1.35 5.89
N THR A 160 -21.46 -0.44 6.80
CA THR A 160 -21.87 0.91 6.44
C THR A 160 -20.98 1.91 7.16
N GLU A 161 -20.54 2.94 6.45
CA GLU A 161 -19.79 4.07 6.99
C GLU A 161 -20.62 5.33 6.79
N GLN A 162 -21.00 5.94 7.89
CA GLN A 162 -21.72 7.21 7.92
C GLN A 162 -20.73 8.33 8.24
N ASP A 163 -20.51 9.24 7.29
CA ASP A 163 -19.76 10.46 7.56
C ASP A 163 -20.52 11.33 8.56
N LEU A 164 -19.84 11.74 9.65
CA LEU A 164 -20.45 12.50 10.75
C LEU A 164 -20.37 14.01 10.55
N ARG A 165 -19.62 14.47 9.55
CA ARG A 165 -19.45 15.90 9.23
C ARG A 165 -20.26 16.33 8.02
N TYR A 166 -20.24 15.51 6.95
CA TYR A 166 -20.82 15.87 5.64
C TYR A 166 -22.06 15.03 5.30
N GLY A 167 -22.40 14.03 6.10
CA GLY A 167 -23.64 13.27 5.98
C GLY A 167 -23.67 12.16 4.94
N PHE A 168 -22.51 11.72 4.39
CA PHE A 168 -22.47 10.65 3.38
C PHE A 168 -22.55 9.28 3.99
N ASN A 169 -23.04 8.34 3.20
CA ASN A 169 -23.07 6.93 3.57
C ASN A 169 -22.36 6.09 2.51
N ARG A 170 -21.47 5.19 2.95
CA ARG A 170 -20.71 4.27 2.08
C ARG A 170 -20.98 2.82 2.47
N PRO A 171 -22.10 2.24 2.00
CA PRO A 171 -22.39 0.84 2.20
C PRO A 171 -21.49 -0.05 1.35
N SER A 172 -21.07 -1.17 1.90
CA SER A 172 -20.42 -2.26 1.20
C SER A 172 -20.90 -3.60 1.71
N GLY A 173 -20.89 -4.61 0.84
CA GLY A 173 -21.31 -5.95 1.21
C GLY A 173 -20.58 -7.02 0.43
N LYS A 174 -20.26 -8.13 1.07
CA LYS A 174 -19.64 -9.30 0.44
C LYS A 174 -20.35 -10.57 0.87
N LEU A 175 -20.68 -11.39 -0.11
CA LEU A 175 -21.14 -12.77 0.05
C LEU A 175 -20.09 -13.68 -0.57
N GLY A 176 -19.54 -14.60 0.22
CA GLY A 176 -18.59 -15.62 -0.22
C GLY A 176 -19.10 -17.01 0.02
N LEU A 177 -18.91 -17.89 -0.95
CA LEU A 177 -19.25 -19.30 -0.90
C LEU A 177 -18.01 -20.14 -1.21
N ASN A 178 -17.83 -21.23 -0.50
CA ASN A 178 -16.80 -22.23 -0.79
C ASN A 178 -17.35 -23.62 -0.56
N TYR A 179 -17.22 -24.49 -1.55
CA TYR A 179 -17.60 -25.90 -1.44
C TYR A 179 -16.40 -26.80 -1.70
N ARG A 180 -16.15 -27.70 -0.79
CA ARG A 180 -15.02 -28.59 -0.83
C ARG A 180 -15.44 -30.04 -0.66
N THR A 181 -14.92 -30.89 -1.52
CA THR A 181 -15.09 -32.32 -1.44
C THR A 181 -13.85 -33.05 -1.99
N GLY A 182 -13.25 -33.91 -1.18
CA GLY A 182 -12.01 -34.60 -1.53
C GLY A 182 -10.89 -33.62 -1.91
N GLY A 183 -10.29 -33.80 -3.08
CA GLY A 183 -9.25 -32.93 -3.63
C GLY A 183 -9.75 -31.66 -4.33
N VAL A 184 -11.06 -31.55 -4.57
CA VAL A 184 -11.64 -30.42 -5.32
C VAL A 184 -12.20 -29.38 -4.38
N ASP A 185 -11.99 -28.10 -4.72
CA ASP A 185 -12.42 -26.92 -3.97
C ASP A 185 -12.91 -25.87 -4.97
N VAL A 186 -14.22 -25.57 -4.92
CA VAL A 186 -14.88 -24.56 -5.76
C VAL A 186 -15.27 -23.40 -4.88
N PHE A 187 -14.90 -22.18 -5.28
CA PHE A 187 -15.19 -20.98 -4.51
C PHE A 187 -15.67 -19.83 -5.38
N GLY A 188 -16.45 -18.96 -4.77
CA GLY A 188 -16.90 -17.73 -5.43
C GLY A 188 -17.30 -16.68 -4.42
N SER A 189 -17.34 -15.43 -4.86
CA SER A 189 -17.85 -14.33 -4.06
C SER A 189 -18.38 -13.20 -4.93
N VAL A 190 -19.32 -12.45 -4.35
CA VAL A 190 -19.82 -11.19 -4.92
C VAL A 190 -19.54 -10.10 -3.89
N TYR A 191 -18.93 -9.00 -4.33
CA TYR A 191 -18.63 -7.83 -3.52
C TYR A 191 -19.21 -6.59 -4.15
N TYR A 192 -20.05 -5.88 -3.43
CA TYR A 192 -20.60 -4.57 -3.78
C TYR A 192 -19.93 -3.50 -2.94
N PHE A 193 -19.59 -2.38 -3.57
CA PHE A 193 -19.03 -1.21 -2.90
C PHE A 193 -19.62 0.07 -3.51
N HIS A 194 -20.19 0.91 -2.64
CA HIS A 194 -20.57 2.27 -2.96
C HIS A 194 -19.56 3.24 -2.36
N GLN A 195 -18.97 4.06 -3.19
CA GLN A 195 -18.09 5.15 -2.79
C GLN A 195 -18.84 6.48 -2.90
N ASP A 196 -18.94 7.20 -1.79
CA ASP A 196 -19.30 8.61 -1.74
C ASP A 196 -18.21 9.31 -0.92
N TYR A 197 -17.38 10.08 -1.59
CA TYR A 197 -16.20 10.71 -1.01
C TYR A 197 -16.21 12.19 -1.35
N ARG A 198 -15.88 13.03 -0.37
CA ARG A 198 -15.68 14.47 -0.57
C ARG A 198 -14.38 14.93 0.06
N GLN A 199 -13.74 15.85 -0.65
CA GLN A 199 -12.58 16.59 -0.20
C GLN A 199 -12.92 18.07 -0.32
N TYR A 200 -12.58 18.82 0.73
CA TYR A 200 -12.62 20.27 0.75
C TYR A 200 -11.20 20.77 0.98
N SER A 201 -10.77 21.68 0.16
CA SER A 201 -9.41 22.20 0.21
C SER A 201 -9.44 23.72 0.03
N TRP A 202 -8.42 24.35 0.52
CA TRP A 202 -8.03 25.69 0.08
C TRP A 202 -6.77 25.50 -0.75
N LEU A 203 -6.76 26.03 -1.97
CA LEU A 203 -5.65 25.96 -2.91
C LEU A 203 -5.06 27.34 -3.07
N GLU A 204 -3.73 27.45 -3.01
CA GLU A 204 -2.97 28.64 -3.35
C GLU A 204 -1.87 28.23 -4.33
N GLU A 205 -1.83 28.86 -5.50
CA GLU A 205 -0.81 28.64 -6.52
C GLU A 205 -0.14 29.97 -6.86
N THR A 206 1.17 29.96 -6.94
CA THR A 206 1.94 31.15 -7.32
C THR A 206 2.91 30.79 -8.43
N THR A 207 2.79 31.45 -9.57
CA THR A 207 3.74 31.38 -10.68
C THR A 207 4.46 32.72 -10.79
N ASN A 208 5.79 32.71 -10.66
CA ASN A 208 6.59 33.93 -10.61
C ASN A 208 7.66 33.88 -11.70
N THR A 209 7.31 34.35 -12.87
CA THR A 209 8.19 34.45 -14.06
C THR A 209 8.52 35.94 -14.36
N THR A 210 8.17 36.43 -15.55
CA THR A 210 8.20 37.87 -15.89
C THR A 210 7.10 38.64 -15.20
N LYS A 211 6.01 37.95 -14.83
CA LYS A 211 4.86 38.43 -14.08
C LYS A 211 4.66 37.55 -12.86
N LEU A 212 4.11 38.11 -11.81
CA LEU A 212 3.67 37.35 -10.64
C LEU A 212 2.18 37.01 -10.80
N PHE A 213 1.87 35.76 -11.09
CA PHE A 213 0.52 35.22 -11.01
C PHE A 213 0.29 34.55 -9.68
N HIS A 214 -0.82 34.85 -9.04
CA HIS A 214 -1.26 34.21 -7.81
C HIS A 214 -2.72 33.84 -7.93
N GLN A 215 -3.06 32.61 -7.61
CA GLN A 215 -4.41 32.09 -7.59
C GLN A 215 -4.68 31.54 -6.18
N GLU A 216 -5.84 31.88 -5.61
CA GLU A 216 -6.23 31.37 -4.31
C GLU A 216 -7.75 31.19 -4.22
N GLY A 217 -8.17 30.11 -3.59
CA GLY A 217 -9.59 29.84 -3.39
C GLY A 217 -9.95 28.45 -2.89
N PRO A 218 -11.22 28.24 -2.58
CA PRO A 218 -11.72 26.93 -2.21
C PRO A 218 -11.75 25.98 -3.42
N TYR A 219 -11.35 24.73 -3.15
CA TYR A 219 -11.39 23.62 -4.07
C TYR A 219 -12.20 22.50 -3.45
N THR A 220 -13.16 21.97 -4.19
CA THR A 220 -14.01 20.86 -3.74
C THR A 220 -13.98 19.71 -4.73
N MET A 221 -13.76 18.49 -4.25
CA MET A 221 -13.84 17.28 -5.05
C MET A 221 -14.90 16.34 -4.48
N THR A 222 -15.77 15.83 -5.34
CA THR A 222 -16.78 14.82 -5.00
C THR A 222 -16.63 13.62 -5.90
N TRP A 223 -16.54 12.44 -5.32
CA TRP A 223 -16.49 11.15 -6.03
C TRP A 223 -17.64 10.25 -5.61
N LYS A 224 -18.46 9.85 -6.58
CA LYS A 224 -19.53 8.87 -6.37
C LYS A 224 -19.38 7.73 -7.36
N ASN A 225 -19.10 6.53 -6.86
CA ASN A 225 -18.88 5.35 -7.69
C ASN A 225 -19.59 4.13 -7.13
N ASN A 226 -20.07 3.27 -8.01
CA ASN A 226 -20.64 1.97 -7.66
C ASN A 226 -19.87 0.87 -8.36
N LEU A 227 -19.37 -0.09 -7.60
CA LEU A 227 -18.55 -1.20 -8.09
C LEU A 227 -19.15 -2.54 -7.67
N LEU A 228 -19.14 -3.50 -8.56
CA LEU A 228 -19.51 -4.87 -8.30
C LEU A 228 -18.40 -5.80 -8.79
N THR A 229 -17.83 -6.59 -7.88
CA THR A 229 -16.76 -7.53 -8.20
C THR A 229 -17.25 -8.96 -7.98
N TYR A 230 -17.11 -9.79 -8.98
CA TYR A 230 -17.36 -11.22 -8.92
C TYR A 230 -16.03 -11.95 -8.90
N THR A 231 -15.88 -12.92 -7.99
CA THR A 231 -14.75 -13.84 -7.98
C THR A 231 -15.28 -15.25 -8.14
N ALA A 232 -14.68 -16.04 -9.02
CA ALA A 232 -14.95 -17.46 -9.14
C ALA A 232 -13.64 -18.22 -9.34
N GLY A 233 -13.55 -19.43 -8.80
CA GLY A 233 -12.37 -20.24 -8.99
C GLY A 233 -12.56 -21.71 -8.60
N VAL A 234 -11.66 -22.51 -9.14
CA VAL A 234 -11.55 -23.95 -8.85
C VAL A 234 -10.11 -24.24 -8.49
N ASN A 235 -9.93 -25.05 -7.47
CA ASN A 235 -8.65 -25.62 -7.09
C ASN A 235 -8.79 -27.15 -7.05
N TRP A 236 -7.86 -27.85 -7.65
CA TRP A 236 -7.78 -29.29 -7.62
C TRP A 236 -6.43 -29.74 -7.06
N GLN A 237 -6.46 -30.34 -5.90
CA GLN A 237 -5.34 -31.06 -5.33
C GLN A 237 -5.33 -32.47 -5.93
N ILE A 238 -4.52 -32.69 -6.97
CA ILE A 238 -4.43 -33.97 -7.72
C ILE A 238 -3.96 -35.08 -6.78
N ASN A 239 -2.99 -34.76 -5.94
CA ASN A 239 -2.47 -35.60 -4.86
C ASN A 239 -1.76 -34.71 -3.81
N ASP A 240 -1.08 -35.32 -2.84
CA ASP A 240 -0.42 -34.57 -1.77
C ASP A 240 0.69 -33.60 -2.27
N ASN A 241 1.27 -33.91 -3.43
CA ASN A 241 2.41 -33.19 -4.00
C ASN A 241 2.03 -32.24 -5.13
N HIS A 242 0.84 -32.31 -5.72
CA HIS A 242 0.49 -31.59 -6.93
C HIS A 242 -0.88 -30.93 -6.81
N SER A 243 -0.95 -29.66 -7.14
CA SER A 243 -2.16 -28.84 -7.15
C SER A 243 -2.19 -27.96 -8.40
N VAL A 244 -3.37 -27.81 -8.97
CA VAL A 244 -3.67 -26.87 -10.06
C VAL A 244 -4.89 -26.05 -9.71
N GLY A 245 -5.03 -24.88 -10.27
CA GLY A 245 -6.24 -24.09 -10.08
C GLY A 245 -6.33 -22.92 -11.05
N VAL A 246 -7.56 -22.44 -11.18
CA VAL A 246 -7.90 -21.26 -11.98
C VAL A 246 -8.81 -20.35 -11.14
N ARG A 247 -8.59 -19.07 -11.23
CA ARG A 247 -9.40 -18.01 -10.61
C ARG A 247 -9.65 -16.91 -11.62
N ALA A 248 -10.86 -16.36 -11.62
CA ALA A 248 -11.23 -15.14 -12.34
C ALA A 248 -11.84 -14.13 -11.37
N ASP A 249 -11.41 -12.88 -11.49
CA ASP A 249 -11.99 -11.72 -10.85
C ASP A 249 -12.54 -10.80 -11.94
N LEU A 250 -13.85 -10.54 -11.90
CA LEU A 250 -14.57 -9.73 -12.86
C LEU A 250 -15.07 -8.48 -12.14
N THR A 251 -14.68 -7.29 -12.60
CA THR A 251 -15.09 -6.03 -12.01
C THR A 251 -16.01 -5.27 -12.96
N GLN A 252 -17.23 -5.02 -12.51
CA GLN A 252 -18.24 -4.25 -13.20
C GLN A 252 -18.42 -2.90 -12.52
N PHE A 253 -18.26 -1.83 -13.30
CA PHE A 253 -18.58 -0.49 -12.88
C PHE A 253 -20.06 -0.22 -13.18
N LEU A 254 -20.84 0.13 -12.14
CA LEU A 254 -22.29 0.35 -12.27
C LEU A 254 -22.65 1.83 -12.50
N GLY A 255 -21.61 2.67 -12.68
CA GLY A 255 -21.74 4.09 -12.89
C GLY A 255 -21.20 4.92 -11.73
N GLY A 256 -20.87 6.16 -12.04
CA GLY A 256 -20.35 7.13 -11.11
C GLY A 256 -20.20 8.50 -11.76
N THR A 257 -20.00 9.51 -10.90
CA THR A 257 -19.75 10.89 -11.32
C THR A 257 -18.68 11.48 -10.42
N ASN A 258 -17.69 12.08 -11.04
CA ASN A 258 -16.67 12.85 -10.34
C ASN A 258 -16.90 14.31 -10.68
N MET A 259 -16.97 15.16 -9.66
CA MET A 259 -17.14 16.59 -9.81
C MET A 259 -16.03 17.31 -9.04
N VAL A 260 -15.41 18.26 -9.71
CA VAL A 260 -14.38 19.14 -9.13
C VAL A 260 -14.85 20.57 -9.32
N ILE A 261 -14.78 21.36 -8.28
CA ILE A 261 -15.13 22.79 -8.31
C ILE A 261 -13.94 23.58 -7.80
N PHE A 262 -13.49 24.54 -8.59
CA PHE A 262 -12.58 25.60 -8.20
C PHE A 262 -13.36 26.92 -8.13
N ASP A 263 -13.09 27.72 -7.10
CA ASP A 263 -13.71 29.04 -6.90
C ASP A 263 -12.62 29.99 -6.46
N GLU A 264 -11.87 30.55 -7.42
CA GLU A 264 -10.55 31.13 -7.21
C GLU A 264 -10.51 32.61 -7.63
N ASP A 265 -9.86 33.42 -6.82
CA ASP A 265 -9.42 34.76 -7.20
C ASP A 265 -8.03 34.67 -7.86
N VAL A 266 -7.89 35.37 -9.01
CA VAL A 266 -6.66 35.40 -9.80
C VAL A 266 -6.07 36.81 -9.79
N PHE A 267 -4.78 36.90 -9.45
CA PHE A 267 -4.05 38.13 -9.35
C PHE A 267 -2.86 38.15 -10.32
N GLU A 268 -2.63 39.28 -10.99
CA GLU A 268 -1.39 39.57 -11.70
C GLU A 268 -0.71 40.74 -11.01
N ASN A 269 0.55 40.55 -10.56
CA ASN A 269 1.32 41.58 -9.84
C ASN A 269 0.56 42.18 -8.64
N ASN A 270 -0.16 41.34 -7.88
CA ASN A 270 -1.03 41.68 -6.74
C ASN A 270 -2.28 42.51 -7.10
N ILE A 271 -2.64 42.62 -8.37
CA ILE A 271 -3.89 43.20 -8.81
C ILE A 271 -4.83 42.08 -9.21
N ARG A 272 -6.02 42.02 -8.63
CA ARG A 272 -7.03 41.04 -9.02
C ARG A 272 -7.46 41.30 -10.46
N ILE A 273 -7.23 40.32 -11.33
CA ILE A 273 -7.53 40.39 -12.77
C ILE A 273 -8.72 39.48 -13.15
N ASP A 274 -8.98 38.48 -12.36
CA ASP A 274 -10.07 37.53 -12.62
C ASP A 274 -10.66 36.96 -11.33
N HIS A 275 -11.85 36.39 -11.43
CA HIS A 275 -12.46 35.49 -10.49
C HIS A 275 -13.00 34.31 -11.28
N LEU A 276 -12.40 33.16 -11.12
CA LEU A 276 -12.69 31.96 -11.88
C LEU A 276 -13.53 31.01 -11.04
N TYR A 277 -14.77 30.78 -11.42
CA TYR A 277 -15.55 29.64 -10.96
C TYR A 277 -15.54 28.57 -12.04
N SER A 278 -14.91 27.43 -11.77
CA SER A 278 -14.79 26.31 -12.70
C SER A 278 -15.45 25.06 -12.10
N GLU A 279 -16.47 24.52 -12.77
CA GLU A 279 -17.13 23.28 -12.42
C GLU A 279 -16.82 22.21 -13.46
N GLN A 280 -16.04 21.22 -13.07
CA GLN A 280 -15.65 20.12 -13.91
C GLN A 280 -16.41 18.85 -13.51
N THR A 281 -17.25 18.34 -14.41
CA THR A 281 -17.98 17.08 -14.23
C THR A 281 -17.39 16.01 -15.14
N SER A 282 -17.02 14.86 -14.58
CA SER A 282 -16.52 13.70 -15.31
C SER A 282 -17.44 12.51 -15.14
N LYS A 283 -17.77 11.87 -16.26
CA LYS A 283 -18.53 10.62 -16.32
C LYS A 283 -17.64 9.52 -16.85
N GLU A 284 -17.43 8.49 -16.03
CA GLU A 284 -16.64 7.32 -16.41
C GLU A 284 -17.53 6.18 -16.88
N THR A 285 -17.10 5.50 -17.92
CA THR A 285 -17.65 4.22 -18.37
C THR A 285 -16.54 3.19 -18.36
N LYS A 286 -16.76 2.08 -17.64
CA LYS A 286 -15.80 0.98 -17.53
C LYS A 286 -16.50 -0.30 -17.92
N PRO A 287 -16.24 -0.86 -19.11
CA PRO A 287 -16.66 -2.21 -19.45
C PRO A 287 -16.14 -3.23 -18.45
N LEU A 288 -16.60 -4.48 -18.55
CA LEU A 288 -16.21 -5.53 -17.61
C LEU A 288 -14.70 -5.72 -17.58
N GLY A 289 -14.08 -5.34 -16.45
CA GLY A 289 -12.67 -5.60 -16.21
C GLY A 289 -12.45 -7.07 -15.84
N ILE A 290 -11.44 -7.69 -16.41
CA ILE A 290 -11.13 -9.13 -16.25
C ILE A 290 -9.71 -9.28 -15.71
N LEU A 291 -9.56 -10.01 -14.60
CA LEU A 291 -8.28 -10.47 -14.10
C LEU A 291 -8.38 -11.97 -13.86
N THR A 292 -7.55 -12.76 -14.53
CA THR A 292 -7.51 -14.20 -14.32
C THR A 292 -6.14 -14.66 -13.83
N ASN A 293 -6.11 -15.79 -13.15
CA ASN A 293 -4.87 -16.49 -12.80
C ASN A 293 -5.08 -17.99 -12.95
N ALA A 294 -4.12 -18.64 -13.57
CA ALA A 294 -3.98 -20.11 -13.57
C ALA A 294 -2.66 -20.46 -12.91
N TYR A 295 -2.62 -21.53 -12.11
CA TYR A 295 -1.40 -21.94 -11.45
C TYR A 295 -1.23 -23.45 -11.46
N TYR A 296 0.03 -23.87 -11.38
CA TYR A 296 0.46 -25.21 -10.97
C TYR A 296 1.47 -25.07 -9.82
N ASN A 297 1.24 -25.82 -8.75
CA ASN A 297 2.18 -25.89 -7.62
C ASN A 297 2.40 -27.36 -7.27
N GLY A 298 3.65 -27.82 -7.31
CA GLY A 298 3.95 -29.23 -7.08
C GLY A 298 5.38 -29.50 -6.68
N THR A 299 5.64 -30.78 -6.37
CA THR A 299 6.96 -31.28 -6.00
C THR A 299 7.25 -32.58 -6.74
N ALA A 300 8.31 -32.59 -7.57
CA ALA A 300 8.80 -33.79 -8.28
C ALA A 300 10.09 -34.27 -7.61
N GLY A 301 10.00 -35.27 -6.75
CA GLY A 301 11.10 -35.67 -5.88
C GLY A 301 11.52 -34.57 -4.92
N LYS A 302 12.71 -34.01 -5.12
CA LYS A 302 13.20 -32.85 -4.31
C LYS A 302 12.98 -31.50 -5.00
N LEU A 303 12.55 -31.50 -6.25
CA LEU A 303 12.32 -30.27 -7.03
C LEU A 303 10.94 -29.72 -6.72
N GLY A 304 10.87 -28.54 -6.11
CA GLY A 304 9.65 -27.76 -5.99
C GLY A 304 9.43 -26.94 -7.26
N ILE A 305 8.18 -26.86 -7.72
CA ILE A 305 7.76 -26.17 -8.94
C ILE A 305 6.57 -25.28 -8.59
N ASP A 306 6.66 -23.99 -8.86
CA ASP A 306 5.56 -23.01 -8.78
C ASP A 306 5.46 -22.27 -10.09
N PHE A 307 4.36 -22.49 -10.82
CA PHE A 307 4.07 -21.83 -12.09
C PHE A 307 2.79 -21.03 -11.99
N ASN A 308 2.80 -19.82 -12.50
CA ASN A 308 1.64 -18.95 -12.56
C ASN A 308 1.53 -18.29 -13.94
N PHE A 309 0.31 -18.11 -14.38
CA PHE A 309 -0.08 -17.34 -15.55
C PHE A 309 -1.18 -16.37 -15.15
N ASP A 310 -1.03 -15.09 -15.48
CA ASP A 310 -2.00 -14.03 -15.25
C ASP A 310 -2.38 -13.34 -16.56
N PHE A 311 -3.66 -13.01 -16.68
CA PHE A 311 -4.19 -12.17 -17.74
C PHE A 311 -5.04 -11.05 -17.14
N LEU A 312 -4.80 -9.81 -17.58
CA LEU A 312 -5.59 -8.63 -17.24
C LEU A 312 -6.10 -7.97 -18.52
N SER A 313 -7.38 -7.57 -18.50
CA SER A 313 -7.96 -6.70 -19.51
C SER A 313 -8.86 -5.68 -18.83
N THR A 314 -8.61 -4.39 -19.06
CA THR A 314 -9.39 -3.28 -18.52
C THR A 314 -9.57 -2.21 -19.58
N GLU A 315 -10.71 -1.56 -19.57
CA GLU A 315 -11.03 -0.41 -20.40
C GLU A 315 -11.68 0.68 -19.54
N ILE A 316 -11.30 1.92 -19.76
CA ILE A 316 -11.86 3.10 -19.09
C ILE A 316 -12.06 4.18 -20.13
N ASN A 317 -13.29 4.68 -20.24
CA ASN A 317 -13.63 5.84 -21.06
C ASN A 317 -14.18 6.93 -20.15
N THR A 318 -13.69 8.16 -20.31
CA THR A 318 -14.11 9.32 -19.51
C THR A 318 -14.56 10.43 -20.45
N ALA A 319 -15.76 10.92 -20.25
CA ALA A 319 -16.24 12.17 -20.82
C ALA A 319 -16.23 13.25 -19.74
N ARG A 320 -15.72 14.43 -20.07
CA ARG A 320 -15.55 15.54 -19.14
C ARG A 320 -16.15 16.81 -19.73
N GLU A 321 -16.93 17.50 -18.92
CA GLU A 321 -17.51 18.80 -19.17
C GLU A 321 -16.91 19.77 -18.14
N ASN A 322 -16.36 20.89 -18.57
CA ASN A 322 -15.86 21.95 -17.71
C ASN A 322 -16.58 23.26 -18.06
N VAL A 323 -17.30 23.83 -17.09
CA VAL A 323 -17.99 25.11 -17.18
C VAL A 323 -17.17 26.13 -16.40
N GLU A 324 -16.66 27.14 -17.08
CA GLU A 324 -15.89 28.23 -16.48
C GLU A 324 -16.66 29.54 -16.57
N ASN A 325 -16.95 30.15 -15.41
CA ASN A 325 -17.47 31.51 -15.31
C ASN A 325 -16.34 32.41 -14.81
N SER A 326 -16.06 33.50 -15.50
CA SER A 326 -14.92 34.35 -15.27
C SER A 326 -15.26 35.81 -15.52
N LEU A 327 -14.56 36.74 -14.82
CA LEU A 327 -14.69 38.18 -15.09
C LEU A 327 -14.15 38.57 -16.47
N VAL A 328 -13.28 37.77 -17.07
CA VAL A 328 -12.70 38.00 -18.39
C VAL A 328 -13.65 37.53 -19.49
N ASN A 329 -14.02 36.24 -19.46
CA ASN A 329 -15.00 35.63 -20.37
C ASN A 329 -15.36 34.25 -19.86
N ASP A 330 -16.62 33.88 -20.00
CA ASP A 330 -17.07 32.52 -19.72
C ASP A 330 -16.57 31.57 -20.82
N ASP A 331 -16.35 30.31 -20.40
CA ASP A 331 -15.88 29.26 -21.30
C ASP A 331 -16.60 27.93 -21.02
N PHE A 332 -16.65 27.06 -22.01
CA PHE A 332 -17.20 25.73 -21.90
C PHE A 332 -16.28 24.77 -22.66
N VAL A 333 -15.69 23.83 -21.96
CA VAL A 333 -14.69 22.93 -22.52
C VAL A 333 -15.16 21.49 -22.43
N LEU A 334 -15.19 20.82 -23.56
CA LEU A 334 -15.45 19.39 -23.66
C LEU A 334 -14.15 18.63 -23.91
N SER A 335 -13.94 17.55 -23.18
CA SER A 335 -12.85 16.63 -23.44
C SER A 335 -13.23 15.19 -23.15
N GLY A 336 -12.47 14.26 -23.70
CA GLY A 336 -12.66 12.85 -23.45
C GLY A 336 -11.36 12.09 -23.49
N SER A 337 -11.29 11.02 -22.73
CA SER A 337 -10.15 10.10 -22.74
C SER A 337 -10.62 8.65 -22.77
N GLY A 338 -9.87 7.83 -23.49
CA GLY A 338 -10.01 6.39 -23.55
C GLY A 338 -8.71 5.71 -23.11
N THR A 339 -8.82 4.61 -22.39
CA THR A 339 -7.67 3.79 -22.02
C THR A 339 -8.05 2.33 -22.13
N GLU A 340 -7.36 1.57 -22.98
CA GLU A 340 -7.44 0.12 -23.05
C GLU A 340 -6.13 -0.47 -22.55
N SER A 341 -6.19 -1.42 -21.61
CA SER A 341 -5.01 -2.07 -21.05
C SER A 341 -5.14 -3.58 -21.10
N ARG A 342 -4.11 -4.25 -21.61
CA ARG A 342 -4.00 -5.72 -21.65
C ARG A 342 -2.64 -6.16 -21.14
N LEU A 343 -2.63 -7.16 -20.26
CA LEU A 343 -1.42 -7.74 -19.71
C LEU A 343 -1.47 -9.26 -19.77
N TYR A 344 -0.37 -9.85 -20.22
CA TYR A 344 -0.08 -11.28 -20.09
C TYR A 344 1.18 -11.41 -19.24
N ALA A 345 1.13 -12.24 -18.20
CA ALA A 345 2.27 -12.45 -17.34
C ALA A 345 2.42 -13.93 -16.99
N THR A 346 3.66 -14.40 -16.97
CA THR A 346 4.01 -15.76 -16.54
C THR A 346 5.13 -15.71 -15.52
N LYS A 347 5.10 -16.63 -14.55
CA LYS A 347 6.16 -16.77 -13.56
C LYS A 347 6.40 -18.24 -13.26
N LEU A 348 7.65 -18.67 -13.32
CA LEU A 348 8.11 -20.01 -12.93
C LEU A 348 9.17 -19.87 -11.84
N VAL A 349 8.96 -20.52 -10.72
CA VAL A 349 9.93 -20.65 -9.64
C VAL A 349 10.24 -22.13 -9.43
N LEU A 350 11.51 -22.47 -9.50
CA LEU A 350 12.04 -23.79 -9.21
C LEU A 350 12.84 -23.73 -7.91
N SER A 351 12.58 -24.63 -6.97
CA SER A 351 13.31 -24.73 -5.70
C SER A 351 13.90 -26.11 -5.53
N TYR A 352 15.17 -26.18 -5.16
CA TYR A 352 15.88 -27.45 -4.96
C TYR A 352 16.82 -27.38 -3.74
N PRO A 353 16.78 -28.34 -2.82
CA PRO A 353 17.71 -28.38 -1.70
C PRO A 353 19.13 -28.71 -2.20
N VAL A 354 20.07 -27.80 -1.95
CA VAL A 354 21.49 -27.94 -2.30
C VAL A 354 22.31 -27.78 -1.03
N TRP A 355 23.19 -28.74 -0.73
CA TRP A 355 24.00 -28.80 0.50
C TRP A 355 23.11 -28.61 1.74
N LYS A 356 23.38 -27.58 2.56
CA LYS A 356 22.61 -27.24 3.76
C LYS A 356 21.59 -26.11 3.52
N GLY A 357 21.34 -25.76 2.26
CA GLY A 357 20.49 -24.64 1.87
C GLY A 357 19.44 -24.99 0.84
N MET A 358 18.75 -23.97 0.39
CA MET A 358 17.76 -24.00 -0.69
C MET A 358 18.24 -23.12 -1.83
N LEU A 359 18.30 -23.68 -3.03
CA LEU A 359 18.50 -22.93 -4.27
C LEU A 359 17.13 -22.68 -4.89
N GLU A 360 16.84 -21.42 -5.19
CA GLU A 360 15.66 -21.00 -5.95
C GLU A 360 16.15 -20.33 -7.23
N ALA A 361 15.56 -20.71 -8.36
CA ALA A 361 15.85 -20.10 -9.66
C ALA A 361 14.55 -20.04 -10.47
N GLY A 362 14.44 -19.06 -11.35
CA GLY A 362 13.22 -18.94 -12.14
C GLY A 362 13.24 -17.80 -13.14
N THR A 363 12.09 -17.62 -13.76
CA THR A 363 11.83 -16.56 -14.72
C THR A 363 10.46 -15.97 -14.53
N GLU A 364 10.33 -14.68 -14.83
CA GLU A 364 9.05 -13.96 -14.88
C GLU A 364 9.03 -13.14 -16.17
N MET A 365 7.96 -13.23 -16.93
CA MET A 365 7.77 -12.52 -18.19
C MET A 365 6.46 -11.74 -18.12
N THR A 366 6.47 -10.47 -18.51
CA THR A 366 5.31 -9.62 -18.60
C THR A 366 5.26 -8.92 -19.94
N PHE A 367 4.08 -8.91 -20.55
CA PHE A 367 3.78 -8.26 -21.82
C PHE A 367 2.61 -7.32 -21.62
N ALA A 368 2.91 -6.04 -21.45
CA ALA A 368 1.94 -4.98 -21.20
C ALA A 368 1.66 -4.20 -22.48
N ARG A 369 0.40 -3.95 -22.76
CA ARG A 369 -0.07 -3.17 -23.91
C ARG A 369 -1.11 -2.19 -23.39
N ARG A 370 -0.93 -0.92 -23.69
CA ARG A 370 -1.88 0.13 -23.33
C ARG A 370 -2.05 1.08 -24.49
N HIS A 371 -3.30 1.33 -24.85
CA HIS A 371 -3.71 2.31 -25.82
C HIS A 371 -4.43 3.44 -25.11
N ASN A 372 -4.01 4.69 -25.34
CA ASN A 372 -4.58 5.88 -24.74
C ASN A 372 -5.03 6.84 -25.82
N THR A 373 -6.25 7.34 -25.70
CA THR A 373 -6.77 8.43 -26.53
C THR A 373 -7.14 9.61 -25.65
N TYR A 374 -6.91 10.81 -26.14
CA TYR A 374 -7.38 12.05 -25.53
C TYR A 374 -7.78 13.02 -26.62
N TRP A 375 -8.94 13.64 -26.49
CA TRP A 375 -9.43 14.70 -27.35
C TRP A 375 -9.99 15.84 -26.53
N ILE A 376 -9.93 17.06 -27.06
CA ILE A 376 -10.42 18.27 -26.42
C ILE A 376 -10.87 19.26 -27.49
N ASP A 377 -11.92 20.03 -27.22
CA ASP A 377 -12.45 21.05 -28.13
C ASP A 377 -11.68 22.38 -28.10
N LYS A 378 -10.50 22.42 -27.45
CA LYS A 378 -9.59 23.58 -27.44
C LYS A 378 -8.47 23.43 -28.48
N PRO A 379 -8.37 24.33 -29.49
CA PRO A 379 -7.36 24.21 -30.56
C PRO A 379 -5.91 24.36 -30.09
N THR A 380 -5.68 24.94 -28.91
CA THR A 380 -4.33 25.14 -28.31
C THR A 380 -3.76 23.87 -27.68
N ILE A 381 -4.57 22.85 -27.46
CA ILE A 381 -4.16 21.58 -26.87
C ILE A 381 -4.35 20.48 -27.93
N ALA A 382 -3.30 19.74 -28.21
CA ALA A 382 -3.32 18.68 -29.22
C ALA A 382 -4.06 17.44 -28.69
N ASP A 383 -4.83 16.81 -29.59
CA ASP A 383 -5.34 15.46 -29.35
C ASP A 383 -4.20 14.45 -29.30
N THR A 384 -4.42 13.31 -28.64
CA THR A 384 -3.43 12.25 -28.47
C THR A 384 -4.03 10.90 -28.81
N ASP A 385 -3.27 10.09 -29.55
CA ASP A 385 -3.56 8.69 -29.86
C ASP A 385 -2.28 7.88 -29.66
N ALA A 386 -2.08 7.36 -28.45
CA ALA A 386 -0.78 6.83 -28.03
C ALA A 386 -0.86 5.35 -27.64
N ASP A 387 0.07 4.56 -28.20
CA ASP A 387 0.34 3.19 -27.83
C ASP A 387 1.56 3.10 -26.92
N ILE A 388 1.41 2.41 -25.80
CA ILE A 388 2.50 2.05 -24.88
C ILE A 388 2.62 0.53 -24.86
N LYS A 389 3.84 0.04 -25.16
CA LYS A 389 4.20 -1.37 -25.10
C LYS A 389 5.38 -1.55 -24.17
N GLU A 390 5.26 -2.46 -23.22
CA GLU A 390 6.34 -2.82 -22.31
C GLU A 390 6.44 -4.34 -22.21
N ASP A 391 7.59 -4.88 -22.63
CA ASP A 391 7.92 -6.28 -22.53
C ASP A 391 9.07 -6.43 -21.53
N ASN A 392 8.85 -7.13 -20.42
CA ASN A 392 9.87 -7.37 -19.39
C ASN A 392 10.10 -8.87 -19.26
N ILE A 393 11.36 -9.29 -19.41
CA ILE A 393 11.82 -10.66 -19.17
C ILE A 393 12.84 -10.63 -18.05
N ALA A 394 12.48 -11.25 -16.92
CA ALA A 394 13.31 -11.34 -15.74
C ALA A 394 13.75 -12.78 -15.51
N THR A 395 15.01 -12.97 -15.12
CA THR A 395 15.54 -14.23 -14.62
C THR A 395 16.19 -13.99 -13.25
N PHE A 396 16.12 -14.97 -12.37
CA PHE A 396 16.69 -14.83 -11.04
C PHE A 396 17.25 -16.14 -10.50
N VAL A 397 18.18 -16.00 -9.59
CA VAL A 397 18.73 -17.08 -8.76
C VAL A 397 18.92 -16.56 -7.36
N GLU A 398 18.58 -17.39 -6.37
CA GLU A 398 18.77 -17.10 -4.95
C GLU A 398 19.22 -18.37 -4.22
N TYR A 399 20.18 -18.24 -3.32
CA TYR A 399 20.61 -19.31 -2.47
C TYR A 399 20.56 -18.87 -1.00
N GLY A 400 19.82 -19.62 -0.19
CA GLY A 400 19.71 -19.41 1.25
C GLY A 400 20.21 -20.61 2.02
N THR A 401 21.00 -20.39 3.06
CA THR A 401 21.60 -21.47 3.87
C THR A 401 21.58 -21.17 5.36
N ASP A 402 21.59 -22.22 6.17
CA ASP A 402 21.59 -22.16 7.62
C ASP A 402 22.94 -22.71 8.16
N PHE A 403 23.73 -21.86 8.79
CA PHE A 403 25.02 -22.20 9.40
C PHE A 403 24.89 -22.58 10.89
N GLY A 404 23.66 -22.86 11.35
CA GLY A 404 23.38 -23.22 12.76
C GLY A 404 23.60 -22.04 13.70
N GLN A 405 24.51 -22.20 14.68
CA GLN A 405 24.80 -21.12 15.64
C GLN A 405 25.40 -19.86 14.99
N TRP A 406 26.02 -19.98 13.85
CA TRP A 406 26.60 -18.86 13.08
C TRP A 406 25.58 -18.07 12.29
N GLY A 407 24.30 -18.48 12.33
CA GLY A 407 23.21 -17.75 11.71
C GLY A 407 22.81 -18.26 10.34
N LYS A 408 22.03 -17.44 9.62
CA LYS A 408 21.47 -17.72 8.30
C LYS A 408 21.87 -16.63 7.32
N ALA A 409 22.20 -17.04 6.10
CA ALA A 409 22.51 -16.11 5.03
C ALA A 409 21.67 -16.44 3.79
N SER A 410 21.33 -15.42 3.01
CA SER A 410 20.83 -15.56 1.65
C SER A 410 21.49 -14.53 0.74
N VAL A 411 21.73 -14.94 -0.50
CA VAL A 411 22.20 -14.07 -1.58
C VAL A 411 21.41 -14.38 -2.83
N GLY A 412 21.03 -13.35 -3.56
CA GLY A 412 20.26 -13.48 -4.79
C GLY A 412 20.63 -12.44 -5.81
N LEU A 413 20.39 -12.76 -7.07
CA LEU A 413 20.55 -11.86 -8.19
C LEU A 413 19.35 -12.02 -9.12
N ARG A 414 18.74 -10.91 -9.47
CA ARG A 414 17.72 -10.81 -10.51
C ARG A 414 18.25 -9.95 -11.64
N TYR A 415 18.11 -10.42 -12.86
CA TYR A 415 18.38 -9.68 -14.08
C TYR A 415 17.06 -9.43 -14.79
N GLU A 416 16.88 -8.23 -15.30
CA GLU A 416 15.71 -7.83 -16.08
C GLU A 416 16.14 -7.20 -17.39
N HIS A 417 15.48 -7.60 -18.47
CA HIS A 417 15.54 -6.98 -19.78
C HIS A 417 14.16 -6.43 -20.10
N THR A 418 14.05 -5.12 -20.20
CA THR A 418 12.81 -4.41 -20.50
C THR A 418 12.93 -3.71 -21.84
N LEU A 419 11.98 -3.98 -22.74
CA LEU A 419 11.75 -3.23 -23.96
C LEU A 419 10.54 -2.33 -23.73
N PHE A 420 10.69 -1.04 -23.99
CA PHE A 420 9.64 -0.05 -23.84
C PHE A 420 9.50 0.73 -25.14
N ASP A 421 8.28 0.76 -25.68
CA ASP A 421 7.90 1.53 -26.85
C ASP A 421 6.76 2.48 -26.49
N TYR A 422 6.92 3.75 -26.82
CA TYR A 422 5.87 4.76 -26.81
C TYR A 422 5.71 5.30 -28.23
N LYS A 423 4.49 5.36 -28.71
CA LYS A 423 4.16 5.91 -30.02
C LYS A 423 2.89 6.74 -29.92
N ASP A 424 2.95 7.99 -30.30
CA ASP A 424 1.78 8.87 -30.46
C ASP A 424 1.58 9.17 -31.95
N ASP A 425 0.50 8.64 -32.52
CA ASP A 425 0.21 8.76 -33.96
C ASP A 425 -0.24 10.17 -34.35
N MET A 426 -0.83 10.94 -33.41
CA MET A 426 -1.28 12.31 -33.66
C MET A 426 -0.13 13.32 -33.67
N ASN A 427 0.84 13.14 -32.76
CA ASN A 427 1.97 14.05 -32.56
C ASN A 427 3.26 13.56 -33.22
N SER A 428 3.22 12.40 -33.89
CA SER A 428 4.40 11.75 -34.53
C SER A 428 5.57 11.48 -33.56
N ASP A 429 5.28 11.36 -32.28
CA ASP A 429 6.27 11.06 -31.27
C ASP A 429 6.52 9.56 -31.17
N TYR A 430 7.80 9.17 -31.18
CA TYR A 430 8.21 7.80 -31.03
C TYR A 430 9.41 7.68 -30.11
N LEU A 431 9.31 6.80 -29.10
CA LEU A 431 10.39 6.46 -28.21
C LEU A 431 10.54 4.94 -28.14
N HIS A 432 11.76 4.46 -28.43
CA HIS A 432 12.16 3.07 -28.21
C HIS A 432 13.28 3.01 -27.18
N ARG A 433 13.13 2.18 -26.15
CA ARG A 433 14.13 2.02 -25.11
C ARG A 433 14.31 0.56 -24.75
N SER A 434 15.58 0.11 -24.73
CA SER A 434 15.99 -1.21 -24.26
C SER A 434 16.82 -1.04 -22.99
N MET A 435 16.40 -1.69 -21.90
CA MET A 435 17.02 -1.56 -20.59
C MET A 435 17.47 -2.92 -20.07
N HIS A 436 18.69 -2.97 -19.52
CA HIS A 436 19.28 -4.15 -18.89
C HIS A 436 19.67 -3.82 -17.47
N GLU A 437 19.01 -4.44 -16.50
CA GLU A 437 19.18 -4.08 -15.10
C GLU A 437 19.45 -5.31 -14.23
N PHE A 438 20.32 -5.14 -13.22
CA PHE A 438 20.67 -6.17 -12.25
C PHE A 438 20.25 -5.73 -10.85
N PHE A 439 19.59 -6.61 -10.12
CA PHE A 439 19.05 -6.37 -8.79
C PHE A 439 19.59 -7.38 -7.79
N PRO A 440 20.79 -7.12 -7.21
CA PRO A 440 21.36 -7.96 -6.16
C PRO A 440 20.61 -7.82 -4.85
N THR A 441 20.52 -8.93 -4.11
CA THR A 441 19.99 -9.00 -2.75
C THR A 441 20.92 -9.81 -1.86
N ALA A 442 21.07 -9.42 -0.60
CA ALA A 442 21.82 -10.16 0.39
C ALA A 442 21.19 -9.97 1.78
N ALA A 443 21.12 -11.03 2.56
CA ALA A 443 20.66 -10.95 3.94
C ALA A 443 21.47 -11.89 4.83
N TYR A 444 21.73 -11.43 6.05
CA TYR A 444 22.38 -12.23 7.09
C TYR A 444 21.68 -12.02 8.42
N SER A 445 21.41 -13.08 9.15
CA SER A 445 20.82 -13.00 10.48
C SER A 445 21.54 -13.94 11.44
N VAL A 446 21.74 -13.45 12.67
CA VAL A 446 22.39 -14.21 13.74
C VAL A 446 21.78 -13.85 15.08
N ARG A 447 21.84 -14.79 16.01
CA ARG A 447 21.44 -14.58 17.38
C ARG A 447 22.69 -14.24 18.24
N LEU A 448 22.70 -13.03 18.79
CA LEU A 448 23.76 -12.53 19.69
C LEU A 448 23.21 -12.56 21.11
N GLY A 449 23.54 -13.62 21.86
CA GLY A 449 22.93 -13.87 23.16
C GLY A 449 21.41 -14.02 23.08
N ASN A 450 20.67 -13.11 23.71
CA ASN A 450 19.21 -13.09 23.68
C ASN A 450 18.63 -12.18 22.57
N VAL A 451 19.47 -11.42 21.88
CA VAL A 451 19.07 -10.52 20.81
C VAL A 451 19.17 -11.24 19.46
N GLN A 452 18.12 -11.21 18.68
CA GLN A 452 18.13 -11.65 17.28
C GLN A 452 18.40 -10.45 16.39
N THR A 453 19.40 -10.55 15.51
CA THR A 453 19.78 -9.48 14.60
C THR A 453 19.69 -9.93 13.14
N ALA A 454 19.36 -9.02 12.25
CA ALA A 454 19.36 -9.24 10.82
C ALA A 454 19.83 -7.98 10.09
N LEU A 455 20.74 -8.17 9.14
CA LEU A 455 21.18 -7.14 8.20
C LEU A 455 20.75 -7.58 6.80
N SER A 456 20.14 -6.70 6.04
CA SER A 456 19.74 -6.97 4.66
C SER A 456 20.07 -5.79 3.75
N TYR A 457 20.46 -6.12 2.54
CA TYR A 457 20.72 -5.19 1.47
C TYR A 457 19.95 -5.62 0.22
N SER A 458 19.38 -4.66 -0.50
CA SER A 458 18.82 -4.88 -1.84
C SER A 458 18.97 -3.66 -2.72
N LEU A 459 19.18 -3.88 -4.02
CA LEU A 459 18.90 -2.87 -5.05
C LEU A 459 17.48 -3.11 -5.55
N LYS A 460 16.66 -2.09 -5.49
CA LYS A 460 15.26 -2.08 -5.90
C LYS A 460 15.01 -1.00 -6.94
N THR A 461 13.88 -1.09 -7.63
CA THR A 461 13.43 -0.09 -8.59
C THR A 461 12.01 0.36 -8.25
N ASN A 462 11.65 1.55 -8.71
CA ASN A 462 10.27 1.99 -8.84
C ASN A 462 10.09 2.46 -10.29
N ARG A 463 9.16 1.84 -11.00
CA ARG A 463 8.88 2.18 -12.39
C ARG A 463 7.77 3.21 -12.44
N PRO A 464 7.86 4.23 -13.32
CA PRO A 464 6.80 5.21 -13.47
C PRO A 464 5.49 4.52 -13.87
N SER A 465 4.34 5.05 -13.42
CA SER A 465 3.04 4.55 -13.87
C SER A 465 2.86 4.81 -15.37
N PHE A 466 2.03 4.00 -16.03
CA PHE A 466 1.73 4.24 -17.46
C PHE A 466 1.00 5.58 -17.68
N PHE A 467 0.28 6.07 -16.66
CA PHE A 467 -0.29 7.41 -16.69
C PHE A 467 0.80 8.50 -16.68
N ALA A 468 1.79 8.37 -15.81
CA ALA A 468 2.91 9.33 -15.74
C ALA A 468 3.78 9.35 -17.00
N MET A 469 3.75 8.28 -17.80
CA MET A 469 4.49 8.18 -19.07
C MET A 469 3.66 8.57 -20.30
N ASN A 470 2.42 8.99 -20.15
CA ASN A 470 1.58 9.43 -21.27
C ASN A 470 1.75 10.95 -21.47
N ASP A 471 2.29 11.38 -22.59
CA ASP A 471 2.58 12.79 -22.90
C ASP A 471 1.36 13.66 -23.20
N ALA A 472 0.14 13.08 -23.19
CA ALA A 472 -1.09 13.81 -23.38
C ALA A 472 -1.21 14.98 -22.40
N VAL A 473 -1.43 16.19 -22.92
CA VAL A 473 -1.69 17.40 -22.12
C VAL A 473 -3.17 17.45 -21.78
N THR A 474 -3.51 17.31 -20.51
CA THR A 474 -4.89 17.35 -20.01
C THR A 474 -5.20 18.72 -19.43
N TYR A 475 -6.36 19.25 -19.78
CA TYR A 475 -6.87 20.54 -19.29
C TYR A 475 -7.42 20.40 -17.88
N ILE A 476 -6.99 21.26 -16.96
CA ILE A 476 -7.52 21.38 -15.59
C ILE A 476 -8.38 22.67 -15.50
N SER A 477 -7.79 23.83 -15.85
CA SER A 477 -8.44 25.12 -15.95
C SER A 477 -7.70 25.97 -16.98
N ARG A 478 -8.17 27.15 -17.27
CA ARG A 478 -7.46 28.09 -18.17
C ARG A 478 -6.06 28.48 -17.70
N TYR A 479 -5.77 28.30 -16.42
CA TYR A 479 -4.48 28.64 -15.81
C TYR A 479 -3.62 27.43 -15.44
N SER A 480 -4.15 26.20 -15.60
CA SER A 480 -3.47 24.98 -15.15
C SER A 480 -3.71 23.81 -16.10
N MET A 481 -2.65 23.12 -16.48
CA MET A 481 -2.63 21.91 -17.31
C MET A 481 -1.75 20.85 -16.67
N GLN A 482 -1.98 19.59 -17.02
CA GLN A 482 -1.18 18.46 -16.57
C GLN A 482 -0.78 17.58 -17.75
N SER A 483 0.45 17.06 -17.72
CA SER A 483 0.95 16.09 -18.69
C SER A 483 1.77 15.01 -17.99
N GLY A 484 1.90 13.85 -18.61
CA GLY A 484 2.93 12.90 -18.25
C GLY A 484 4.28 13.25 -18.89
N ASN A 485 5.18 12.25 -18.89
CA ASN A 485 6.51 12.37 -19.49
C ASN A 485 7.01 10.97 -19.88
N SER A 486 6.97 10.65 -21.16
CA SER A 486 7.43 9.38 -21.73
C SER A 486 8.94 9.15 -21.50
N GLN A 487 9.70 10.21 -21.24
CA GLN A 487 11.15 10.16 -21.01
C GLN A 487 11.54 9.72 -19.59
N LEU A 488 10.58 9.49 -18.69
CA LEU A 488 10.87 9.09 -17.31
C LEU A 488 11.74 7.82 -17.27
N LEU A 489 12.75 7.86 -16.39
CA LEU A 489 13.62 6.73 -16.07
C LEU A 489 13.10 6.02 -14.82
N ASN A 490 13.41 4.73 -14.71
CA ASN A 490 13.19 3.96 -13.49
C ASN A 490 14.03 4.51 -12.33
N GLU A 491 13.42 4.65 -11.16
CA GLU A 491 14.17 4.92 -9.93
C GLU A 491 15.05 3.72 -9.55
N ARG A 492 16.20 3.98 -8.95
CA ARG A 492 17.12 2.93 -8.46
C ARG A 492 17.43 3.16 -6.99
N LEU A 493 16.88 2.31 -6.12
CA LEU A 493 16.98 2.41 -4.67
C LEU A 493 17.92 1.34 -4.11
N HIS A 494 19.08 1.76 -3.61
CA HIS A 494 19.92 0.97 -2.72
C HIS A 494 19.34 1.04 -1.32
N ASP A 495 18.98 -0.08 -0.74
CA ASP A 495 18.30 -0.17 0.55
C ASP A 495 19.08 -1.09 1.49
N LEU A 496 19.56 -0.54 2.60
CA LEU A 496 20.24 -1.27 3.67
C LEU A 496 19.39 -1.19 4.93
N THR A 497 19.05 -2.34 5.52
CA THR A 497 18.22 -2.42 6.73
C THR A 497 18.86 -3.30 7.78
N LEU A 498 18.98 -2.77 9.00
CA LEU A 498 19.39 -3.47 10.20
C LEU A 498 18.19 -3.62 11.13
N SER A 499 17.88 -4.83 11.57
CA SER A 499 16.82 -5.12 12.54
C SER A 499 17.41 -5.87 13.75
N ALA A 500 16.92 -5.54 14.94
CA ALA A 500 17.26 -6.23 16.18
C ALA A 500 15.98 -6.47 16.99
N SER A 501 15.78 -7.67 17.49
CA SER A 501 14.61 -8.05 18.27
C SER A 501 15.00 -8.73 19.57
N TRP A 502 14.42 -8.25 20.68
CA TRP A 502 14.59 -8.79 22.00
C TRP A 502 13.25 -8.79 22.74
N GLN A 503 12.74 -9.98 23.07
CA GLN A 503 11.45 -10.14 23.73
C GLN A 503 10.30 -9.37 23.01
N TRP A 504 9.78 -8.31 23.65
CA TRP A 504 8.69 -7.44 23.18
C TRP A 504 9.20 -6.14 22.51
N LEU A 505 10.52 -5.99 22.36
CA LEU A 505 11.16 -4.82 21.76
C LEU A 505 11.77 -5.19 20.40
N THR A 506 11.51 -4.38 19.38
CA THR A 506 12.14 -4.49 18.07
C THR A 506 12.65 -3.11 17.65
N LEU A 507 13.89 -3.07 17.19
CA LEU A 507 14.54 -1.89 16.61
C LEU A 507 14.79 -2.16 15.14
N THR A 508 14.56 -1.15 14.29
CA THR A 508 14.90 -1.20 12.87
C THR A 508 15.55 0.12 12.47
N ALA A 509 16.70 0.05 11.80
CA ALA A 509 17.36 1.18 11.18
C ALA A 509 17.51 0.93 9.69
N SER A 510 17.29 1.92 8.88
CA SER A 510 17.39 1.83 7.41
C SER A 510 18.14 3.01 6.81
N TYR A 511 18.88 2.72 5.76
CA TYR A 511 19.51 3.71 4.89
C TYR A 511 19.10 3.41 3.46
N GLY A 512 18.50 4.39 2.81
CA GLY A 512 18.13 4.36 1.40
C GLY A 512 18.93 5.39 0.60
N ARG A 513 19.34 5.02 -0.63
CA ARG A 513 19.87 5.96 -1.62
C ARG A 513 19.17 5.72 -2.94
N CYS A 514 18.31 6.65 -3.32
CA CYS A 514 17.51 6.58 -4.54
C CYS A 514 18.07 7.53 -5.60
N LYS A 515 18.30 7.01 -6.81
CA LYS A 515 18.66 7.78 -8.01
C LYS A 515 17.46 7.88 -8.93
N HIS A 516 17.42 8.94 -9.76
CA HIS A 516 16.34 9.19 -10.71
C HIS A 516 14.96 9.26 -10.05
N VAL A 517 14.90 9.85 -8.84
CA VAL A 517 13.64 9.96 -8.09
C VAL A 517 12.61 10.70 -8.92
N ILE A 518 11.42 10.13 -9.02
CA ILE A 518 10.31 10.72 -9.77
C ILE A 518 9.53 11.65 -8.85
N THR A 519 9.34 12.89 -9.28
CA THR A 519 8.53 13.87 -8.56
C THR A 519 7.70 14.70 -9.54
N GLN A 520 6.69 15.41 -9.02
CA GLN A 520 5.95 16.39 -9.80
C GLN A 520 6.72 17.71 -9.85
N TRP A 521 6.67 18.34 -11.00
CA TRP A 521 7.28 19.63 -11.29
C TRP A 521 6.36 20.47 -12.15
N SER A 522 6.38 21.77 -11.98
CA SER A 522 5.61 22.66 -12.84
C SER A 522 6.52 23.44 -13.77
N PHE A 523 6.06 23.62 -14.98
CA PHE A 523 6.64 24.45 -16.03
C PHE A 523 5.63 25.52 -16.42
N VAL A 524 6.08 26.59 -17.04
CA VAL A 524 5.21 27.60 -17.65
C VAL A 524 4.98 27.22 -19.09
N SER A 525 3.72 27.16 -19.52
CA SER A 525 3.35 26.97 -20.92
C SER A 525 3.52 28.26 -21.72
N ASP A 526 3.41 28.18 -23.03
CA ASP A 526 3.48 29.35 -23.94
C ASP A 526 2.34 30.36 -23.67
N ASP A 527 1.25 29.93 -23.06
CA ASP A 527 0.07 30.75 -22.69
C ASP A 527 0.13 31.27 -21.23
N ASP A 528 1.32 31.29 -20.60
CA ASP A 528 1.55 31.67 -19.19
C ASP A 528 0.80 30.77 -18.17
N ALA A 529 0.22 29.63 -18.59
CA ALA A 529 -0.42 28.68 -17.69
C ALA A 529 0.59 27.71 -17.05
N ALA A 530 0.29 27.23 -15.86
CA ALA A 530 1.10 26.20 -15.21
C ALA A 530 0.92 24.84 -15.90
N LEU A 531 2.01 24.18 -16.30
CA LEU A 531 2.04 22.84 -16.85
C LEU A 531 2.72 21.89 -15.87
N ILE A 532 1.92 21.09 -15.17
CA ILE A 532 2.40 20.13 -14.18
C ILE A 532 2.83 18.83 -14.88
N LYS A 533 4.09 18.43 -14.69
CA LYS A 533 4.68 17.20 -15.26
C LYS A 533 5.42 16.39 -14.21
N HIS A 534 5.60 15.10 -14.48
CA HIS A 534 6.54 14.27 -13.74
C HIS A 534 7.95 14.40 -14.34
N ILE A 535 8.95 14.50 -13.46
CA ILE A 535 10.37 14.53 -13.85
C ILE A 535 11.18 13.56 -13.00
N ASN A 536 12.37 13.18 -13.48
CA ASN A 536 13.38 12.57 -12.63
C ASN A 536 14.30 13.66 -12.06
N LEU A 537 14.54 13.59 -10.75
CA LEU A 537 15.57 14.44 -10.14
C LEU A 537 16.96 13.97 -10.55
N ASP A 538 17.83 14.88 -10.96
CA ASP A 538 19.23 14.60 -11.31
C ASP A 538 20.05 14.19 -10.08
N ARG A 539 19.66 14.71 -8.91
CA ARG A 539 20.33 14.44 -7.64
C ARG A 539 19.73 13.19 -6.95
N PRO A 540 20.59 12.28 -6.45
CA PRO A 540 20.11 11.19 -5.62
C PRO A 540 19.59 11.71 -4.27
N VAL A 541 18.49 11.11 -3.79
CA VAL A 541 17.92 11.37 -2.47
C VAL A 541 18.40 10.26 -1.53
N ASN A 542 19.02 10.66 -0.41
CA ASN A 542 19.38 9.73 0.67
C ASN A 542 18.32 9.83 1.77
N THR A 543 17.93 8.68 2.33
CA THR A 543 16.94 8.61 3.41
C THR A 543 17.50 7.80 4.57
N LEU A 544 17.38 8.32 5.79
CA LEU A 544 17.67 7.62 7.03
C LEU A 544 16.37 7.39 7.79
N GLY A 545 16.12 6.14 8.21
CA GLY A 545 14.98 5.76 9.02
C GLY A 545 15.42 5.04 10.28
N ALA A 546 14.76 5.32 11.42
CA ALA A 546 14.93 4.59 12.65
C ALA A 546 13.59 4.39 13.34
N TYR A 547 13.29 3.16 13.75
CA TYR A 547 12.00 2.77 14.31
C TYR A 547 12.18 1.87 15.53
N ILE A 548 11.32 2.04 16.51
CA ILE A 548 11.20 1.20 17.69
C ILE A 548 9.76 0.70 17.81
N ALA A 549 9.58 -0.60 17.94
CA ALA A 549 8.29 -1.22 18.19
C ALA A 549 8.29 -1.91 19.56
N PHE A 550 7.18 -1.72 20.29
CA PHE A 550 7.00 -2.13 21.68
C PHE A 550 5.63 -2.81 21.85
N THR A 551 5.61 -4.07 22.31
CA THR A 551 4.38 -4.88 22.33
C THR A 551 4.12 -5.54 23.70
N PRO A 552 3.91 -4.77 24.80
CA PRO A 552 3.63 -5.32 26.14
C PRO A 552 2.18 -5.80 26.27
N ARG A 553 1.96 -6.66 27.27
CA ARG A 553 0.62 -7.09 27.69
C ARG A 553 0.53 -7.15 29.22
N VAL A 554 -0.56 -6.61 29.76
CA VAL A 554 -0.89 -6.68 31.19
C VAL A 554 -2.38 -7.03 31.36
N GLY A 555 -2.66 -8.23 31.82
CA GLY A 555 -4.03 -8.69 32.06
C GLY A 555 -4.91 -8.64 30.78
N ILE A 556 -5.97 -7.84 30.82
CA ILE A 556 -6.91 -7.62 29.71
C ILE A 556 -6.38 -6.64 28.65
N TRP A 557 -5.38 -5.85 28.97
CA TRP A 557 -4.81 -4.82 28.10
C TRP A 557 -3.59 -5.33 27.34
N SER A 558 -3.51 -4.99 26.06
CA SER A 558 -2.34 -5.16 25.20
C SER A 558 -2.10 -3.90 24.42
N LEU A 559 -0.84 -3.52 24.28
CA LEU A 559 -0.39 -2.40 23.49
C LEU A 559 0.47 -2.90 22.34
N ASN A 560 0.31 -2.31 21.16
CA ASN A 560 1.34 -2.28 20.14
C ASN A 560 1.65 -0.80 19.85
N ALA A 561 2.83 -0.37 20.27
CA ALA A 561 3.31 0.98 20.02
C ALA A 561 4.52 0.93 19.09
N THR A 562 4.53 1.83 18.12
CA THR A 562 5.67 2.05 17.22
C THR A 562 5.96 3.53 17.15
N ALA A 563 7.20 3.91 17.38
CA ALA A 563 7.71 5.26 17.15
C ALA A 563 8.82 5.21 16.12
N GLY A 564 8.87 6.20 15.26
CA GLY A 564 9.86 6.27 14.18
C GLY A 564 10.22 7.70 13.81
N VAL A 565 11.37 7.83 13.17
CA VAL A 565 11.84 9.04 12.53
C VAL A 565 12.41 8.69 11.16
N GLU A 566 12.05 9.49 10.19
CA GLU A 566 12.57 9.43 8.82
C GLU A 566 13.10 10.80 8.44
N LYS A 567 14.30 10.85 7.89
CA LYS A 567 14.92 12.07 7.40
C LYS A 567 15.51 11.82 6.02
N GLN A 568 15.15 12.64 5.07
CA GLN A 568 15.82 12.70 3.76
C GLN A 568 16.93 13.75 3.76
N ASP A 569 17.95 13.54 2.90
CA ASP A 569 18.99 14.51 2.56
C ASP A 569 18.74 14.94 1.11
N LEU A 570 17.94 15.98 0.93
CA LEU A 570 17.63 16.56 -0.36
C LEU A 570 17.80 18.07 -0.31
N TYR A 571 18.53 18.63 -1.27
CA TYR A 571 18.47 20.03 -1.63
C TYR A 571 18.36 20.15 -3.15
N LEU A 572 17.73 21.21 -3.61
CA LEU A 572 17.58 21.52 -5.02
C LEU A 572 18.02 22.97 -5.25
N ASP A 573 18.70 23.20 -6.36
CA ASP A 573 18.97 24.54 -6.84
C ASP A 573 17.80 24.93 -7.75
N LEU A 574 16.98 25.86 -7.28
CA LEU A 574 15.72 26.29 -7.88
C LEU A 574 15.87 27.63 -8.57
N GLU A 575 15.23 27.80 -9.71
CA GLU A 575 15.14 29.09 -10.39
C GLU A 575 14.33 30.07 -9.52
N ASP A 576 14.90 31.26 -9.29
CA ASP A 576 14.25 32.30 -8.53
C ASP A 576 14.63 33.69 -9.13
N PRO A 577 13.71 34.37 -9.82
CA PRO A 577 13.99 35.63 -10.50
C PRO A 577 14.34 36.78 -9.54
N HIS A 578 14.05 36.64 -8.24
CA HIS A 578 14.33 37.68 -7.23
C HIS A 578 15.71 37.53 -6.58
N VAL A 579 16.44 36.46 -6.89
CA VAL A 579 17.78 36.25 -6.35
C VAL A 579 18.83 36.65 -7.38
N GLN A 580 19.88 37.36 -6.93
CA GLN A 580 21.02 37.66 -7.79
C GLN A 580 21.66 36.38 -8.34
N GLY A 581 21.69 36.26 -9.66
CA GLY A 581 22.14 35.04 -10.34
C GLY A 581 21.01 34.06 -10.72
N GLY A 582 19.74 34.37 -10.38
CA GLY A 582 18.57 33.67 -10.85
C GLY A 582 18.36 32.25 -10.23
N MET A 583 19.20 31.87 -9.25
CA MET A 583 19.13 30.55 -8.60
C MET A 583 19.21 30.67 -7.08
N ARG A 584 18.39 29.88 -6.37
CA ARG A 584 18.49 29.70 -4.93
C ARG A 584 18.55 28.25 -4.53
N ARG A 585 19.27 27.94 -3.46
CA ARG A 585 19.29 26.60 -2.89
C ARG A 585 18.19 26.43 -1.85
N ALA A 586 17.31 25.46 -2.07
CA ALA A 586 16.26 25.06 -1.14
C ALA A 586 16.62 23.72 -0.50
N TYR A 587 16.42 23.58 0.81
CA TYR A 587 16.68 22.36 1.57
C TYR A 587 15.36 21.70 1.95
N PHE A 588 15.24 20.42 1.62
CA PHE A 588 14.05 19.60 1.87
C PHE A 588 14.42 18.45 2.82
N ASP A 589 14.89 18.78 4.02
CA ASP A 589 15.53 17.83 4.93
C ASP A 589 14.90 17.78 6.34
N LYS A 590 13.74 18.43 6.55
CA LYS A 590 13.04 18.36 7.84
C LYS A 590 12.54 16.92 8.07
N PRO A 591 12.87 16.30 9.25
CA PRO A 591 12.47 14.94 9.53
C PRO A 591 10.96 14.80 9.76
N VAL A 592 10.43 13.62 9.45
CA VAL A 592 9.06 13.20 9.78
C VAL A 592 9.11 12.22 10.94
N TYR A 593 8.32 12.47 11.98
CA TYR A 593 8.15 11.58 13.13
C TYR A 593 6.82 10.85 13.00
N THR A 594 6.82 9.56 13.33
CA THR A 594 5.63 8.74 13.39
C THR A 594 5.45 8.14 14.76
N LEU A 595 4.21 8.11 15.26
CA LEU A 595 3.83 7.41 16.49
C LEU A 595 2.50 6.69 16.28
N ASN A 596 2.50 5.39 16.40
CA ASN A 596 1.31 4.56 16.40
C ASN A 596 1.17 3.89 17.76
N ALA A 597 -0.01 3.92 18.35
CA ALA A 597 -0.32 3.27 19.62
C ALA A 597 -1.68 2.59 19.54
N PHE A 598 -1.69 1.28 19.38
CA PHE A 598 -2.88 0.46 19.29
C PHE A 598 -3.14 -0.25 20.62
N ASN A 599 -4.13 0.23 21.37
CA ASN A 599 -4.54 -0.35 22.62
C ASN A 599 -5.73 -1.28 22.40
N THR A 600 -5.64 -2.50 22.87
CA THR A 600 -6.72 -3.48 22.84
C THR A 600 -7.06 -3.95 24.26
N PHE A 601 -8.32 -3.88 24.64
CA PHE A 601 -8.87 -4.39 25.88
C PHE A 601 -9.77 -5.58 25.57
N SER A 602 -9.32 -6.79 25.94
CA SER A 602 -10.07 -8.04 25.76
C SER A 602 -10.81 -8.37 27.05
N LEU A 603 -12.13 -8.26 27.03
CA LEU A 603 -12.98 -8.48 28.19
C LEU A 603 -13.64 -9.87 28.15
N LYS A 604 -14.28 -10.25 29.26
CA LYS A 604 -15.10 -11.47 29.36
C LYS A 604 -16.27 -11.42 28.36
N HIS A 605 -16.80 -12.60 28.00
CA HIS A 605 -17.93 -12.77 27.08
C HIS A 605 -17.69 -12.21 25.68
N ASP A 606 -16.44 -12.30 25.19
CA ASP A 606 -16.03 -11.91 23.83
C ASP A 606 -16.31 -10.44 23.48
N TRP A 607 -16.28 -9.55 24.48
CA TRP A 607 -16.23 -8.11 24.27
C TRP A 607 -14.79 -7.65 24.04
N ARG A 608 -14.60 -6.71 23.10
CA ARG A 608 -13.33 -6.06 22.83
C ARG A 608 -13.54 -4.57 22.63
N PHE A 609 -12.62 -3.78 23.18
CA PHE A 609 -12.51 -2.35 22.96
C PHE A 609 -11.11 -2.03 22.44
N ASP A 610 -11.01 -1.21 21.37
CA ASP A 610 -9.73 -0.71 20.88
C ASP A 610 -9.73 0.81 20.93
N ILE A 611 -8.57 1.37 21.29
CA ILE A 611 -8.24 2.79 21.22
C ILE A 611 -6.98 2.88 20.40
N ASN A 612 -7.11 3.28 19.13
CA ASN A 612 -6.01 3.32 18.18
C ASN A 612 -5.66 4.78 17.89
N PHE A 613 -4.44 5.16 18.25
CA PHE A 613 -3.89 6.49 18.00
C PHE A 613 -2.76 6.40 16.98
N MET A 614 -2.78 7.29 15.99
CA MET A 614 -1.73 7.45 14.99
C MET A 614 -1.39 8.92 14.86
N LEU A 615 -0.09 9.22 14.77
CA LEU A 615 0.47 10.53 14.55
C LEU A 615 1.52 10.43 13.44
N ARG A 616 1.45 11.35 12.49
CA ARG A 616 2.55 11.69 11.57
C ARG A 616 2.81 13.19 11.71
N SER A 617 4.03 13.56 12.06
CA SER A 617 4.39 14.97 12.21
C SER A 617 4.52 15.66 10.85
N HIS A 618 4.50 16.98 10.89
CA HIS A 618 4.98 17.81 9.81
C HIS A 618 6.42 17.43 9.40
N GLY A 619 6.80 17.73 8.16
CA GLY A 619 8.13 17.43 7.63
C GLY A 619 8.17 17.38 6.12
N HIS A 620 9.34 17.10 5.54
CA HIS A 620 9.51 17.01 4.09
C HIS A 620 9.29 15.59 3.56
N GLN A 621 8.65 15.54 2.41
CA GLN A 621 8.58 14.38 1.53
C GLN A 621 8.88 14.81 0.10
N LEU A 622 10.08 14.48 -0.38
CA LEU A 622 10.67 15.04 -1.60
C LEU A 622 10.70 16.57 -1.54
N ASN A 623 10.23 17.26 -2.57
CA ASN A 623 10.13 18.71 -2.65
C ASN A 623 8.84 19.28 -2.04
N PHE A 624 8.06 18.47 -1.35
CA PHE A 624 6.86 18.88 -0.63
C PHE A 624 7.10 18.95 0.88
N TYR A 625 6.46 19.88 1.54
CA TYR A 625 6.44 20.03 2.98
C TYR A 625 5.02 19.92 3.50
N ASP A 626 4.77 18.93 4.34
CA ASP A 626 3.52 18.88 5.12
C ASP A 626 3.73 19.73 6.38
N ASP A 627 2.98 20.83 6.53
CA ASP A 627 3.11 21.76 7.64
C ASP A 627 2.22 21.41 8.83
N TYR A 628 1.53 20.27 8.77
CA TYR A 628 0.54 19.83 9.75
C TYR A 628 0.86 18.50 10.39
N ASP A 629 0.65 18.42 11.73
CA ASP A 629 0.71 17.14 12.46
C ASP A 629 -0.61 16.36 12.24
N ASN A 630 -0.56 15.40 11.33
CA ASN A 630 -1.70 14.52 11.06
C ASN A 630 -1.91 13.56 12.22
N MET A 631 -3.09 13.61 12.84
CA MET A 631 -3.45 12.76 13.99
C MET A 631 -4.77 12.03 13.70
N ARG A 632 -4.81 10.75 14.02
CA ARG A 632 -6.02 9.93 13.92
C ARG A 632 -6.26 9.19 15.23
N LEU A 633 -7.46 9.29 15.75
CA LEU A 633 -7.95 8.51 16.90
C LEU A 633 -9.15 7.69 16.45
N ASN A 634 -9.05 6.36 16.51
CA ASN A 634 -10.17 5.46 16.25
C ASN A 634 -10.59 4.77 17.56
N LEU A 635 -11.89 4.79 17.83
CA LEU A 635 -12.52 4.13 18.97
C LEU A 635 -13.39 3.00 18.44
N ILE A 636 -13.15 1.78 18.89
CA ILE A 636 -13.79 0.59 18.34
C ILE A 636 -14.37 -0.25 19.49
N VAL A 637 -15.60 -0.72 19.32
CA VAL A 637 -16.22 -1.75 20.16
C VAL A 637 -16.65 -2.93 19.29
N GLN A 638 -16.36 -4.12 19.74
CA GLN A 638 -16.71 -5.36 19.06
C GLN A 638 -17.29 -6.36 20.04
N LYS A 639 -18.31 -7.09 19.59
CA LYS A 639 -18.91 -8.22 20.31
C LYS A 639 -19.09 -9.40 19.36
N THR A 640 -18.68 -10.55 19.81
CA THR A 640 -18.87 -11.81 19.08
C THR A 640 -19.95 -12.66 19.75
N PHE A 641 -20.80 -13.26 18.94
CA PHE A 641 -21.99 -14.02 19.35
C PHE A 641 -22.02 -15.40 18.69
N LEU A 642 -22.97 -16.20 19.12
CA LEU A 642 -23.29 -17.54 18.65
C LEU A 642 -22.19 -18.58 18.95
N LYS A 643 -22.55 -19.86 18.76
CA LYS A 643 -21.61 -20.95 18.84
C LYS A 643 -20.54 -20.79 17.75
N ASP A 644 -19.32 -21.21 18.04
CA ASP A 644 -18.17 -21.09 17.17
C ASP A 644 -17.87 -19.64 16.71
N LYS A 645 -18.37 -18.64 17.49
CA LYS A 645 -18.16 -17.22 17.22
C LYS A 645 -18.62 -16.79 15.81
N ALA A 646 -19.70 -17.39 15.34
CA ALA A 646 -20.18 -17.26 13.97
C ALA A 646 -20.63 -15.84 13.60
N LEU A 647 -21.12 -15.05 14.55
CA LEU A 647 -21.59 -13.67 14.32
C LEU A 647 -20.70 -12.67 15.06
N THR A 648 -20.20 -11.68 14.37
CA THR A 648 -19.46 -10.54 14.95
C THR A 648 -20.17 -9.23 14.58
N LEU A 649 -20.45 -8.42 15.59
CA LEU A 649 -20.89 -7.03 15.43
C LEU A 649 -19.76 -6.10 15.86
N ARG A 650 -19.48 -5.09 15.05
CA ARG A 650 -18.45 -4.08 15.29
C ARG A 650 -19.03 -2.69 15.04
N ALA A 651 -18.79 -1.78 15.97
CA ALA A 651 -19.07 -0.36 15.81
C ALA A 651 -17.79 0.43 16.05
N ALA A 652 -17.53 1.44 15.23
CA ALA A 652 -16.35 2.28 15.36
C ALA A 652 -16.66 3.74 15.09
N VAL A 653 -15.98 4.62 15.82
CA VAL A 653 -15.83 6.03 15.46
C VAL A 653 -14.40 6.21 14.95
N LEU A 654 -14.27 6.52 13.67
CA LEU A 654 -13.00 6.75 13.00
C LEU A 654 -12.68 8.24 13.01
N ASP A 655 -11.40 8.57 13.17
CA ASP A 655 -10.90 9.96 13.26
C ASP A 655 -11.71 10.84 14.24
N ALA A 656 -11.88 10.34 15.48
CA ALA A 656 -12.66 11.03 16.51
C ALA A 656 -12.11 12.44 16.85
N LEU A 657 -10.84 12.72 16.57
CA LEU A 657 -10.22 14.04 16.76
C LEU A 657 -10.45 14.99 15.59
N GLN A 658 -10.91 14.50 14.44
CA GLN A 658 -11.06 15.26 13.20
C GLN A 658 -9.77 15.98 12.77
N ARG A 659 -8.62 15.32 12.98
CA ARG A 659 -7.28 15.87 12.70
C ARG A 659 -6.52 15.06 11.64
N ASN A 660 -7.21 14.21 10.88
CA ASN A 660 -6.65 13.50 9.75
C ASN A 660 -6.82 14.33 8.47
N HIS A 661 -5.98 15.33 8.32
CA HIS A 661 -5.91 16.18 7.14
C HIS A 661 -4.44 16.48 6.81
N MET A 662 -4.20 17.00 5.62
CA MET A 662 -2.87 17.24 5.10
C MET A 662 -2.80 18.66 4.56
N ASN A 663 -1.78 19.39 4.97
CA ASN A 663 -1.46 20.72 4.44
C ASN A 663 -0.12 20.59 3.73
N GLU A 664 -0.15 20.55 2.40
CA GLU A 664 1.05 20.43 1.59
C GLU A 664 1.48 21.78 1.03
N TYR A 665 2.76 22.03 1.10
CA TYR A 665 3.45 23.13 0.42
C TYR A 665 4.52 22.55 -0.50
N GLY A 666 4.41 22.83 -1.80
CA GLY A 666 5.39 22.47 -2.83
C GLY A 666 6.18 23.69 -3.30
N ASP A 667 7.50 23.55 -3.41
CA ASP A 667 8.39 24.59 -3.91
C ASP A 667 9.18 24.06 -5.11
N MET A 668 8.91 24.63 -6.28
CA MET A 668 9.53 24.26 -7.55
C MET A 668 10.28 25.44 -8.19
N GLY A 669 10.66 26.42 -7.36
CA GLY A 669 11.35 27.64 -7.80
C GLY A 669 10.38 28.76 -8.12
N TYR A 670 10.18 29.04 -9.39
CA TYR A 670 9.22 30.04 -9.83
C TYR A 670 7.76 29.65 -9.63
N TYR A 671 7.47 28.37 -9.42
CA TYR A 671 6.14 27.86 -9.09
C TYR A 671 6.09 27.34 -7.66
N LYS A 672 5.06 27.72 -6.94
CA LYS A 672 4.77 27.27 -5.59
C LYS A 672 3.31 26.90 -5.48
N ILE A 673 3.01 25.84 -4.74
CA ILE A 673 1.66 25.39 -4.47
C ILE A 673 1.50 25.15 -2.97
N GLN A 674 0.37 25.60 -2.42
CA GLN A 674 -0.06 25.26 -1.07
C GLN A 674 -1.48 24.70 -1.14
N GLN A 675 -1.69 23.53 -0.54
CA GLN A 675 -2.97 22.86 -0.54
C GLN A 675 -3.33 22.40 0.87
N ASN A 676 -4.41 22.99 1.42
CA ASN A 676 -4.93 22.65 2.74
C ASN A 676 -6.10 21.67 2.59
N ASN A 677 -5.83 20.36 2.64
CA ASN A 677 -6.78 19.31 2.35
C ASN A 677 -7.54 18.82 3.58
N ARG A 678 -8.87 18.79 3.51
CA ARG A 678 -9.76 18.22 4.52
C ARG A 678 -10.59 17.10 3.91
N TYR A 679 -10.36 15.90 4.41
CA TYR A 679 -10.97 14.68 3.92
C TYR A 679 -12.19 14.28 4.76
N SER A 680 -13.11 13.55 4.14
CA SER A 680 -14.23 12.87 4.80
C SER A 680 -13.72 11.63 5.58
N THR A 681 -13.09 11.84 6.73
CA THR A 681 -12.46 10.80 7.57
C THR A 681 -13.15 10.58 8.90
N HIS A 682 -13.90 11.60 9.42
CA HIS A 682 -14.67 11.49 10.67
C HIS A 682 -15.96 10.73 10.43
N LYS A 683 -16.00 9.45 10.82
CA LYS A 683 -17.08 8.53 10.44
C LYS A 683 -17.51 7.65 11.59
N PHE A 684 -18.79 7.31 11.59
CA PHE A 684 -19.31 6.13 12.28
C PHE A 684 -19.32 4.95 11.32
N GLN A 685 -18.72 3.84 11.72
CA GLN A 685 -18.71 2.59 10.94
C GLN A 685 -19.44 1.51 11.73
N PHE A 686 -20.33 0.78 11.06
CA PHE A 686 -20.97 -0.41 11.62
C PHE A 686 -20.75 -1.60 10.67
N THR A 687 -20.27 -2.72 11.23
CA THR A 687 -19.95 -3.93 10.46
C THR A 687 -20.63 -5.15 11.10
N VAL A 688 -21.24 -5.95 10.26
CA VAL A 688 -21.79 -7.27 10.58
C VAL A 688 -21.01 -8.32 9.83
N ILE A 689 -20.45 -9.30 10.51
CA ILE A 689 -19.76 -10.46 9.92
C ILE A 689 -20.45 -11.73 10.39
N TYR A 690 -20.94 -12.55 9.45
CA TYR A 690 -21.52 -13.84 9.73
C TYR A 690 -20.82 -14.96 8.96
N ARG A 691 -20.57 -16.07 9.61
CA ARG A 691 -19.91 -17.24 9.03
C ARG A 691 -20.63 -18.53 9.39
N LEU A 692 -20.89 -19.31 8.36
CA LEU A 692 -21.35 -20.67 8.50
C LEU A 692 -20.24 -21.61 8.00
N ASN A 693 -19.78 -22.51 8.87
CA ASN A 693 -18.63 -23.39 8.64
C ASN A 693 -17.33 -22.61 8.30
N ALA A 694 -16.19 -23.16 8.61
CA ALA A 694 -14.93 -22.44 8.45
C ALA A 694 -14.04 -23.04 7.35
N THR A 695 -14.63 -23.66 6.32
CA THR A 695 -13.85 -24.16 5.19
C THR A 695 -13.35 -22.98 4.34
N ARG A 696 -12.11 -23.04 3.88
CA ARG A 696 -11.51 -22.03 3.03
C ARG A 696 -10.94 -22.64 1.78
N SER A 697 -10.93 -21.84 0.70
CA SER A 697 -10.27 -22.22 -0.53
C SER A 697 -8.79 -22.58 -0.28
N LYS A 698 -8.35 -23.69 -0.86
CA LYS A 698 -6.96 -24.13 -0.90
C LYS A 698 -6.19 -23.57 -2.10
N TYR A 699 -6.76 -22.61 -2.80
CA TYR A 699 -6.12 -21.96 -3.94
C TYR A 699 -4.70 -21.48 -3.57
N LYS A 700 -3.69 -21.81 -4.41
CA LYS A 700 -2.27 -21.55 -4.12
C LYS A 700 -1.60 -20.61 -5.12
N GLY A 701 -2.34 -19.99 -6.05
CA GLY A 701 -1.74 -19.09 -7.05
C GLY A 701 -0.94 -17.95 -6.41
N THR A 702 0.34 -17.86 -6.73
CA THR A 702 1.26 -16.82 -6.24
C THR A 702 1.25 -15.58 -7.12
N GLY A 703 0.69 -15.69 -8.34
CA GLY A 703 0.55 -14.59 -9.32
C GLY A 703 1.84 -14.24 -10.06
N ALA A 704 1.67 -13.55 -11.18
CA ALA A 704 2.72 -13.03 -12.04
C ALA A 704 2.41 -11.58 -12.45
N GLY A 705 3.43 -10.77 -12.78
CA GLY A 705 3.29 -9.42 -13.34
C GLY A 705 2.58 -8.41 -12.43
N LYS A 706 2.71 -8.52 -11.11
CA LYS A 706 1.97 -7.69 -10.14
C LYS A 706 2.30 -6.21 -10.28
N ASP A 707 3.55 -5.85 -10.54
CA ASP A 707 3.98 -4.47 -10.79
C ASP A 707 3.24 -3.87 -11.98
N ALA A 708 3.31 -4.52 -13.14
CA ALA A 708 2.63 -4.06 -14.35
C ALA A 708 1.10 -3.98 -14.15
N GLN A 709 0.48 -4.94 -13.42
CA GLN A 709 -0.94 -4.88 -13.05
C GLN A 709 -1.28 -3.64 -12.23
N GLN A 710 -0.43 -3.23 -11.29
CA GLN A 710 -0.65 -2.04 -10.47
C GLN A 710 -0.47 -0.75 -11.27
N ARG A 711 0.57 -0.67 -12.09
CA ARG A 711 0.85 0.49 -12.96
C ARG A 711 -0.22 0.74 -14.03
N MET A 712 -0.95 -0.30 -14.43
CA MET A 712 -2.09 -0.19 -15.38
C MET A 712 -3.38 0.30 -14.72
N LYS A 713 -3.50 0.21 -13.41
CA LYS A 713 -4.70 0.65 -12.68
C LYS A 713 -4.69 2.15 -12.35
N ASN A 714 -3.51 2.75 -12.41
CA ASN A 714 -3.27 4.17 -12.10
C ASN A 714 -3.27 5.01 -13.35
#